data_f1d2fd06135cb7fccdd8f42ac3649e5d
#
_entry.id   f1d2fd06135cb7fccdd8f42ac3649e5d
#
_cell.length_a   1.000
_cell.length_b   1.000
_cell.length_c   1.000
_cell.angle_alpha   90.00
_cell.angle_beta   90.00
_cell.angle_gamma   90.00
#
_symmetry.space_group_name_H-M   'P 1'
#
loop_
_entity.id
_entity.type
_entity.pdbx_description
1 polymer ?
#
loop_
_entity_poly.entity_id
_entity_poly.type
_entity_poly.pdbx_seq_one_letter_code
_entity_poly.pdbx_strand_id
1 'polypeptide(L)'
;MPRFFRLSSCSLAITLVLSSAAIADPAAKSHSDTLKVIGSRSAIDSFKHPGVVTVIDASMPQKQTATTAGEMLQNVPGVTVTGAGRTNGQNVNIRGYDQYGVLILIDGIRQGIKGAHFNGTFLDPALIKKVSVIRSPSTSLFGSGALGGAIAYQTVDAADLLAKDQNFGFRISGFGASGYHSTGLGMSVFGRTENLDGIFAFSKRKVGNIYHGNGSEAPNDEAINNLILKTTTYLSDSQSLTTALRYYNNRALEPRMANQSAPNPNMNINPMMNRSTIQRDAELTYRLQPQQLDWLDATAQLYYTEINVSDDVRHEGYGSRKQATRGIKLENRSRLFTHSPVAHQLTYGVESYQQQQIPKGVIRSFPPAEINFASGWLQNELTLRDLPVTLLAGTRFDRYKNSRENFADKEVKNWSSRGAVTVNPTDWLMLFGAYSQAFRTPTLAELYNNSNHFMFNYWKPNPNLKPESNVTREAGFGLQFDGLLADSDSMKLKASYFHIDAKDRIVSEVDFWTSKYINIPRSKSWGWDASLDYQNNWFDWGLAYNRTRGINLDTRQFISSINPDTVTSRLNIPIANSGLSTGWIVTMAENTKFMKDNDAQNSSRKPNKPQAGYAVHDFYLSYRGQGRFKSVTTTAVLGNAFNKAYYSPQAIPQDGRNAKLLISYQW
;
A
#
# COMPACT_ATOMS: atom_id res chain seq x y z
N MET A 1 -38.36 -3.57 26.76
CA MET A 1 -39.18 -2.80 25.82
C MET A 1 -38.25 -2.28 24.71
N PRO A 2 -38.36 -2.73 23.46
CA PRO A 2 -37.48 -2.29 22.40
C PRO A 2 -37.97 -0.94 21.82
N ARG A 3 -37.08 0.03 21.71
CA ARG A 3 -37.36 1.29 21.03
C ARG A 3 -37.12 1.10 19.52
N PHE A 4 -38.19 1.24 18.73
CA PHE A 4 -38.18 1.29 17.28
C PHE A 4 -37.52 2.60 16.80
N PHE A 5 -36.58 2.47 15.86
CA PHE A 5 -36.04 3.58 15.10
C PHE A 5 -37.09 4.13 14.13
N ARG A 6 -37.37 5.41 14.22
CA ARG A 6 -38.16 6.15 13.22
C ARG A 6 -37.20 6.58 12.08
N LEU A 7 -37.40 6.05 10.90
CA LEU A 7 -36.85 6.56 9.65
C LEU A 7 -37.62 7.85 9.29
N SER A 8 -36.93 9.00 9.30
CA SER A 8 -37.47 10.23 8.71
C SER A 8 -37.23 10.19 7.18
N SER A 9 -38.34 10.25 6.47
CA SER A 9 -38.44 10.27 5.01
C SER A 9 -37.84 11.56 4.44
N CYS A 10 -36.69 11.49 3.77
CA CYS A 10 -36.27 12.51 2.81
C CYS A 10 -36.69 12.07 1.41
N SER A 11 -37.81 12.58 0.93
CA SER A 11 -38.26 12.42 -0.45
C SER A 11 -37.43 13.34 -1.35
N LEU A 12 -36.54 12.76 -2.16
CA LEU A 12 -35.84 13.46 -3.23
C LEU A 12 -36.54 13.13 -4.56
N ALA A 13 -37.33 14.06 -5.08
CA ALA A 13 -37.93 13.96 -6.41
C ALA A 13 -36.86 14.24 -7.47
N ILE A 14 -36.48 13.20 -8.24
CA ILE A 14 -35.63 13.34 -9.41
C ILE A 14 -36.53 13.35 -10.66
N THR A 15 -36.62 14.52 -11.31
CA THR A 15 -37.31 14.68 -12.59
C THR A 15 -36.43 14.15 -13.71
N LEU A 16 -36.87 13.08 -14.39
CA LEU A 16 -36.19 12.49 -15.55
C LEU A 16 -36.46 13.34 -16.80
N VAL A 17 -35.41 13.81 -17.43
CA VAL A 17 -35.44 14.27 -18.83
C VAL A 17 -34.86 13.15 -19.71
N LEU A 18 -35.71 12.57 -20.56
CA LEU A 18 -35.35 11.55 -21.53
C LEU A 18 -34.91 12.21 -22.84
N SER A 19 -33.68 12.00 -23.26
CA SER A 19 -33.25 12.15 -24.65
C SER A 19 -32.62 10.86 -25.15
N SER A 20 -33.17 10.35 -26.26
CA SER A 20 -32.77 9.12 -26.93
C SER A 20 -31.48 9.30 -27.72
N ALA A 21 -30.48 8.45 -27.47
CA ALA A 21 -29.32 8.30 -28.33
C ALA A 21 -29.00 6.81 -28.57
N ALA A 22 -28.56 6.53 -29.77
CA ALA A 22 -28.46 5.24 -30.41
C ALA A 22 -27.54 4.21 -29.71
N ILE A 23 -27.92 2.95 -29.91
CA ILE A 23 -27.29 1.73 -29.41
C ILE A 23 -26.01 1.45 -30.23
N ALA A 24 -24.87 1.34 -29.58
CA ALA A 24 -23.70 0.64 -30.09
C ALA A 24 -23.37 -0.52 -29.12
N ASP A 25 -23.28 -1.70 -29.68
CA ASP A 25 -23.01 -2.97 -28.98
C ASP A 25 -21.55 -3.03 -28.51
N PRO A 26 -21.24 -3.16 -27.22
CA PRO A 26 -19.85 -3.36 -26.80
C PRO A 26 -19.55 -4.85 -26.75
N ALA A 27 -18.89 -5.35 -27.81
CA ALA A 27 -18.23 -6.64 -27.78
C ALA A 27 -17.36 -6.78 -26.51
N ALA A 28 -17.65 -7.82 -25.72
CA ALA A 28 -16.86 -8.19 -24.55
C ALA A 28 -15.42 -8.49 -24.98
N LYS A 29 -14.53 -7.51 -24.79
CA LYS A 29 -13.09 -7.75 -24.88
C LYS A 29 -12.67 -8.49 -23.63
N SER A 30 -12.16 -9.71 -23.81
CA SER A 30 -11.42 -10.46 -22.81
C SER A 30 -10.33 -9.54 -22.24
N HIS A 31 -10.44 -9.16 -20.97
CA HIS A 31 -9.44 -8.36 -20.28
C HIS A 31 -8.26 -9.23 -19.86
N SER A 32 -7.47 -9.68 -20.84
CA SER A 32 -6.07 -10.01 -20.58
C SER A 32 -5.21 -8.74 -20.74
N ASP A 33 -5.63 -7.63 -20.15
CA ASP A 33 -4.72 -6.50 -19.98
C ASP A 33 -3.67 -6.95 -18.96
N THR A 34 -2.48 -7.24 -19.49
CA THR A 34 -1.27 -7.49 -18.72
C THR A 34 -1.12 -6.39 -17.68
N LEU A 35 -1.36 -6.72 -16.41
CA LEU A 35 -1.28 -5.78 -15.30
C LEU A 35 0.18 -5.32 -15.16
N LYS A 36 0.52 -4.20 -15.78
CA LYS A 36 1.87 -3.66 -15.80
C LYS A 36 2.29 -3.22 -14.40
N VAL A 37 3.40 -3.75 -13.92
CA VAL A 37 3.97 -3.39 -12.62
C VAL A 37 4.70 -2.06 -12.74
N ILE A 38 4.11 -1.00 -12.24
CA ILE A 38 4.75 0.33 -12.23
C ILE A 38 5.87 0.41 -11.18
N GLY A 39 5.78 -0.43 -10.15
CA GLY A 39 6.81 -0.52 -9.12
C GLY A 39 8.15 -1.13 -9.56
N SER A 40 8.25 -1.74 -10.75
CA SER A 40 9.53 -2.29 -11.25
C SER A 40 10.33 -1.30 -12.10
N ARG A 41 9.81 -0.09 -12.32
CA ARG A 41 10.34 0.90 -13.28
C ARG A 41 10.43 0.41 -14.73
N SER A 42 9.98 -0.79 -14.99
CA SER A 42 9.71 -1.35 -16.30
C SER A 42 8.27 -1.80 -16.36
N ALA A 43 7.61 -1.60 -17.51
CA ALA A 43 6.24 -2.07 -17.71
C ALA A 43 6.25 -3.57 -18.00
N ILE A 44 6.71 -4.38 -17.02
CA ILE A 44 6.74 -5.84 -17.11
C ILE A 44 5.41 -6.38 -16.59
N ASP A 45 4.90 -7.42 -17.21
CA ASP A 45 3.80 -8.23 -16.69
C ASP A 45 4.18 -8.73 -15.29
N SER A 46 3.26 -8.64 -14.33
CA SER A 46 3.46 -9.10 -12.95
C SER A 46 3.88 -10.58 -12.89
N PHE A 47 3.38 -11.41 -13.79
CA PHE A 47 3.74 -12.81 -13.89
C PHE A 47 5.21 -12.99 -14.35
N LYS A 48 5.66 -12.23 -15.34
CA LYS A 48 7.02 -12.30 -15.90
C LYS A 48 8.10 -11.63 -15.04
N HIS A 49 7.71 -10.90 -13.99
CA HIS A 49 8.65 -10.24 -13.09
C HIS A 49 9.44 -11.30 -12.27
N PRO A 50 10.80 -11.24 -12.20
CA PRO A 50 11.61 -12.15 -11.38
C PRO A 50 11.49 -11.79 -9.89
N GLY A 51 10.44 -12.27 -9.25
CA GLY A 51 10.03 -11.98 -7.87
C GLY A 51 8.52 -11.91 -7.74
N VAL A 52 8.03 -11.73 -6.52
CA VAL A 52 6.58 -11.75 -6.25
C VAL A 52 6.00 -10.35 -6.23
N VAL A 53 5.16 -10.06 -7.20
CA VAL A 53 4.42 -8.81 -7.32
C VAL A 53 2.93 -9.10 -7.44
N THR A 54 2.12 -8.41 -6.65
CA THR A 54 0.66 -8.43 -6.75
C THR A 54 0.18 -7.06 -7.21
N VAL A 55 -0.64 -7.04 -8.23
CA VAL A 55 -1.30 -5.83 -8.70
C VAL A 55 -2.78 -5.91 -8.36
N ILE A 56 -3.27 -4.93 -7.62
CA ILE A 56 -4.66 -4.80 -7.18
C ILE A 56 -5.30 -3.75 -8.07
N ASP A 57 -6.32 -4.15 -8.80
CA ASP A 57 -7.21 -3.23 -9.50
C ASP A 57 -8.27 -2.71 -8.51
N ALA A 58 -8.38 -1.38 -8.37
CA ALA A 58 -9.37 -0.78 -7.49
C ALA A 58 -10.82 -0.98 -7.98
N SER A 59 -11.02 -1.39 -9.23
CA SER A 59 -12.34 -1.72 -9.78
C SER A 59 -12.89 -3.08 -9.30
N MET A 60 -12.07 -3.91 -8.63
CA MET A 60 -12.54 -5.15 -8.01
C MET A 60 -13.61 -4.87 -6.95
N PRO A 61 -14.75 -5.60 -6.91
CA PRO A 61 -15.89 -5.29 -6.05
C PRO A 61 -15.53 -5.05 -4.58
N GLN A 62 -14.75 -5.94 -3.99
CA GLN A 62 -14.31 -5.83 -2.59
C GLN A 62 -13.34 -4.68 -2.33
N LYS A 63 -12.61 -4.21 -3.36
CA LYS A 63 -11.66 -3.08 -3.24
C LYS A 63 -12.36 -1.73 -3.39
N GLN A 64 -13.43 -1.68 -4.16
CA GLN A 64 -14.26 -0.48 -4.30
C GLN A 64 -14.93 -0.08 -2.98
N THR A 65 -15.24 -1.05 -2.10
CA THR A 65 -15.88 -0.82 -0.81
C THR A 65 -14.90 -0.66 0.35
N ALA A 66 -13.60 -0.56 0.10
CA ALA A 66 -12.61 -0.31 1.13
C ALA A 66 -12.84 1.07 1.80
N THR A 67 -12.66 1.12 3.13
CA THR A 67 -12.79 2.36 3.92
C THR A 67 -11.49 3.12 4.02
N THR A 68 -10.36 2.42 3.93
CA THR A 68 -9.02 3.00 4.00
C THR A 68 -8.12 2.45 2.89
N ALA A 69 -7.05 3.17 2.53
CA ALA A 69 -6.03 2.67 1.60
C ALA A 69 -5.35 1.39 2.11
N GLY A 70 -5.19 1.24 3.43
CA GLY A 70 -4.68 0.02 4.04
C GLY A 70 -5.62 -1.17 3.84
N GLU A 71 -6.93 -0.99 3.95
CA GLU A 71 -7.91 -2.05 3.72
C GLU A 71 -7.87 -2.61 2.28
N MET A 72 -7.44 -1.82 1.30
CA MET A 72 -7.22 -2.33 -0.05
C MET A 72 -6.16 -3.44 -0.12
N LEU A 73 -5.27 -3.51 0.86
CA LEU A 73 -4.22 -4.55 0.96
C LEU A 73 -4.70 -5.82 1.66
N GLN A 74 -5.90 -5.83 2.26
CA GLN A 74 -6.47 -7.04 2.84
C GLN A 74 -6.60 -8.13 1.79
N ASN A 75 -6.44 -9.39 2.21
CA ASN A 75 -6.47 -10.57 1.35
C ASN A 75 -5.34 -10.62 0.29
N VAL A 76 -4.28 -9.78 0.43
CA VAL A 76 -3.05 -9.91 -0.34
C VAL A 76 -2.11 -10.85 0.41
N PRO A 77 -1.73 -11.99 -0.16
CA PRO A 77 -0.87 -12.96 0.51
C PRO A 77 0.46 -12.35 0.94
N GLY A 78 0.90 -12.67 2.17
CA GLY A 78 2.17 -12.15 2.71
C GLY A 78 2.17 -10.67 3.08
N VAL A 79 1.03 -10.01 2.99
CA VAL A 79 0.82 -8.63 3.45
C VAL A 79 -0.19 -8.63 4.58
N THR A 80 0.14 -7.97 5.67
CA THR A 80 -0.79 -7.81 6.79
C THR A 80 -0.91 -6.33 7.13
N VAL A 81 -2.14 -5.89 7.28
CA VAL A 81 -2.44 -4.55 7.82
C VAL A 81 -2.91 -4.75 9.25
N THR A 82 -2.18 -4.18 10.20
CA THR A 82 -2.49 -4.27 11.62
C THR A 82 -2.95 -2.94 12.17
N GLY A 83 -3.59 -2.96 13.33
CA GLY A 83 -4.22 -1.80 13.94
C GLY A 83 -5.70 -2.06 14.21
N ALA A 84 -6.36 -1.11 14.82
CA ALA A 84 -7.75 -1.24 15.26
C ALA A 84 -8.78 -0.79 14.18
N GLY A 85 -8.39 -0.74 12.90
CA GLY A 85 -9.27 -0.35 11.79
C GLY A 85 -9.38 1.16 11.53
N ARG A 86 -8.86 2.04 12.41
CA ARG A 86 -8.82 3.49 12.21
C ARG A 86 -7.90 3.87 11.04
N THR A 87 -8.15 4.98 10.39
CA THR A 87 -7.27 5.49 9.33
C THR A 87 -5.87 5.82 9.87
N ASN A 88 -5.80 6.39 11.07
CA ASN A 88 -4.55 6.49 11.83
C ASN A 88 -4.23 5.16 12.53
N GLY A 89 -2.96 4.82 12.64
CA GLY A 89 -2.49 3.65 13.37
C GLY A 89 -2.48 2.35 12.57
N GLN A 90 -2.68 2.41 11.26
CA GLN A 90 -2.53 1.24 10.38
C GLN A 90 -1.06 1.01 10.05
N ASN A 91 -0.59 -0.19 10.34
CA ASN A 91 0.77 -0.62 10.03
C ASN A 91 0.72 -1.73 8.98
N VAL A 92 1.50 -1.57 7.91
CA VAL A 92 1.66 -2.61 6.89
C VAL A 92 2.91 -3.41 7.18
N ASN A 93 2.77 -4.73 7.11
CA ASN A 93 3.86 -5.68 7.32
C ASN A 93 4.04 -6.58 6.08
N ILE A 94 5.28 -6.74 5.64
CA ILE A 94 5.68 -7.63 4.54
C ILE A 94 6.92 -8.41 4.97
N ARG A 95 6.90 -9.76 4.91
CA ARG A 95 8.02 -10.65 5.21
C ARG A 95 8.70 -10.37 6.56
N GLY A 96 7.93 -9.95 7.57
CA GLY A 96 8.42 -9.63 8.91
C GLY A 96 9.01 -8.23 9.07
N TYR A 97 8.89 -7.36 8.07
CA TYR A 97 9.20 -5.94 8.17
C TYR A 97 7.90 -5.13 8.31
N ASP A 98 7.87 -4.26 9.29
CA ASP A 98 6.75 -3.36 9.59
C ASP A 98 6.81 -2.06 8.77
N GLN A 99 6.03 -1.06 9.16
CA GLN A 99 5.97 0.25 8.51
C GLN A 99 7.33 0.95 8.33
N TYR A 100 8.34 0.60 9.11
CA TYR A 100 9.68 1.18 8.93
C TYR A 100 10.45 0.54 7.79
N GLY A 101 10.22 -0.75 7.54
CA GLY A 101 10.87 -1.53 6.50
C GLY A 101 10.02 -1.76 5.23
N VAL A 102 8.80 -1.22 5.18
CA VAL A 102 7.93 -1.22 4.00
C VAL A 102 7.81 0.21 3.46
N LEU A 103 8.12 0.39 2.19
CA LEU A 103 8.04 1.69 1.52
C LEU A 103 6.65 1.91 0.93
N ILE A 104 6.03 3.06 1.23
CA ILE A 104 4.77 3.49 0.65
C ILE A 104 5.04 4.61 -0.37
N LEU A 105 4.46 4.48 -1.55
CA LEU A 105 4.53 5.46 -2.63
C LEU A 105 3.11 5.83 -3.08
N ILE A 106 2.87 7.11 -3.38
CA ILE A 106 1.69 7.58 -4.11
C ILE A 106 2.18 8.30 -5.36
N ASP A 107 1.78 7.84 -6.54
CA ASP A 107 2.23 8.33 -7.85
C ASP A 107 3.77 8.44 -7.96
N GLY A 108 4.48 7.48 -7.34
CA GLY A 108 5.94 7.43 -7.34
C GLY A 108 6.64 8.28 -6.27
N ILE A 109 5.90 9.08 -5.52
CA ILE A 109 6.42 9.94 -4.45
C ILE A 109 6.35 9.20 -3.11
N ARG A 110 7.48 9.16 -2.40
CA ARG A 110 7.61 8.57 -1.07
C ARG A 110 6.69 9.25 -0.07
N GLN A 111 5.96 8.44 0.70
CA GLN A 111 4.96 8.90 1.67
C GLN A 111 5.33 8.58 3.10
N GLY A 112 4.68 9.28 4.01
CA GLY A 112 4.49 8.91 5.40
C GLY A 112 5.36 9.62 6.40
N ILE A 113 4.68 10.09 7.42
CA ILE A 113 5.24 10.31 8.74
C ILE A 113 5.18 8.95 9.46
N LYS A 114 6.28 8.54 10.08
CA LYS A 114 6.37 7.26 10.77
C LYS A 114 6.41 7.48 12.27
N GLY A 115 5.41 6.96 12.96
CA GLY A 115 5.32 6.99 14.41
C GLY A 115 4.96 5.60 14.96
N ALA A 116 5.21 5.36 16.25
CA ALA A 116 4.93 4.06 16.86
C ALA A 116 3.44 3.71 16.87
N HIS A 117 2.57 4.72 17.01
CA HIS A 117 1.13 4.53 17.25
C HIS A 117 0.22 5.30 16.30
N PHE A 118 0.77 6.09 15.39
CA PHE A 118 0.01 6.82 14.39
C PHE A 118 0.74 6.71 13.03
N ASN A 119 0.21 5.90 12.17
CA ASN A 119 0.70 5.67 10.81
C ASN A 119 -0.52 5.49 9.91
N GLY A 120 -0.33 5.68 8.64
CA GLY A 120 -1.37 5.44 7.66
C GLY A 120 -0.94 5.86 6.27
N THR A 121 -1.71 5.43 5.29
CA THR A 121 -1.68 5.97 3.93
C THR A 121 -2.89 6.89 3.80
N PHE A 122 -2.63 8.19 3.76
CA PHE A 122 -3.66 9.22 3.81
C PHE A 122 -4.17 9.53 2.39
N LEU A 123 -4.93 8.58 1.86
CA LEU A 123 -5.56 8.64 0.54
C LEU A 123 -6.88 7.85 0.58
N ASP A 124 -7.96 8.44 0.05
CA ASP A 124 -9.25 7.74 -0.03
C ASP A 124 -9.20 6.66 -1.11
N PRO A 125 -9.65 5.42 -0.85
CA PRO A 125 -9.76 4.37 -1.84
C PRO A 125 -10.49 4.75 -3.12
N ALA A 126 -11.50 5.63 -3.04
CA ALA A 126 -12.25 6.10 -4.21
C ALA A 126 -11.39 6.88 -5.24
N LEU A 127 -10.21 7.36 -4.82
CA LEU A 127 -9.27 8.10 -5.65
C LEU A 127 -8.10 7.24 -6.15
N ILE A 128 -8.11 5.93 -5.85
CA ILE A 128 -7.08 4.98 -6.24
C ILE A 128 -7.59 4.17 -7.43
N LYS A 129 -6.79 4.08 -8.49
CA LYS A 129 -7.07 3.17 -9.61
C LYS A 129 -6.38 1.82 -9.47
N LYS A 130 -5.19 1.80 -8.87
CA LYS A 130 -4.33 0.61 -8.83
C LYS A 130 -3.39 0.63 -7.63
N VAL A 131 -3.10 -0.55 -7.08
CA VAL A 131 -2.05 -0.70 -6.06
C VAL A 131 -1.11 -1.82 -6.49
N SER A 132 0.19 -1.52 -6.57
CA SER A 132 1.23 -2.52 -6.83
C SER A 132 1.94 -2.86 -5.52
N VAL A 133 1.93 -4.14 -5.14
CA VAL A 133 2.58 -4.66 -3.94
C VAL A 133 3.78 -5.50 -4.36
N ILE A 134 4.98 -5.01 -4.09
CA ILE A 134 6.25 -5.70 -4.40
C ILE A 134 6.74 -6.31 -3.11
N ARG A 135 6.78 -7.65 -3.03
CA ARG A 135 7.15 -8.42 -1.84
C ARG A 135 8.61 -8.88 -1.85
N SER A 136 9.47 -8.11 -2.44
CA SER A 136 10.92 -8.32 -2.44
C SER A 136 11.64 -7.02 -2.12
N PRO A 137 12.86 -7.08 -1.56
CA PRO A 137 13.64 -5.87 -1.32
C PRO A 137 13.81 -5.07 -2.59
N SER A 138 13.46 -3.79 -2.53
CA SER A 138 13.37 -2.93 -3.70
C SER A 138 14.16 -1.63 -3.54
N THR A 139 15.14 -1.61 -2.62
CA THR A 139 15.96 -0.42 -2.35
C THR A 139 16.74 0.04 -3.57
N SER A 140 17.25 -0.89 -4.40
CA SER A 140 17.91 -0.55 -5.67
C SER A 140 17.00 0.20 -6.65
N LEU A 141 15.67 0.07 -6.51
CA LEU A 141 14.69 0.79 -7.32
C LEU A 141 14.25 2.11 -6.66
N PHE A 142 13.96 2.09 -5.35
CA PHE A 142 13.23 3.17 -4.69
C PHE A 142 14.04 3.86 -3.58
N GLY A 143 15.25 3.40 -3.27
CA GLY A 143 16.06 3.90 -2.15
C GLY A 143 15.62 3.33 -0.79
N SER A 144 16.18 3.88 0.28
CA SER A 144 16.04 3.42 1.67
C SER A 144 14.60 3.11 2.09
N GLY A 145 14.43 2.07 2.93
CA GLY A 145 13.16 1.72 3.57
C GLY A 145 12.32 0.66 2.87
N ALA A 146 12.81 0.08 1.76
CA ALA A 146 12.16 -1.03 1.08
C ALA A 146 12.83 -2.38 1.41
N LEU A 147 12.99 -2.68 2.72
CA LEU A 147 13.62 -3.90 3.22
C LEU A 147 12.74 -5.14 3.01
N GLY A 148 11.46 -5.05 3.34
CA GLY A 148 10.47 -6.11 3.13
C GLY A 148 9.79 -5.99 1.77
N GLY A 149 9.75 -4.79 1.20
CA GLY A 149 9.10 -4.50 -0.07
C GLY A 149 8.59 -3.08 -0.19
N ALA A 150 7.80 -2.85 -1.24
CA ALA A 150 7.19 -1.54 -1.50
C ALA A 150 5.72 -1.69 -1.92
N ILE A 151 4.92 -0.69 -1.59
CA ILE A 151 3.53 -0.55 -2.00
C ILE A 151 3.38 0.78 -2.75
N ALA A 152 2.98 0.70 -4.00
CA ALA A 152 2.79 1.85 -4.86
C ALA A 152 1.31 2.03 -5.21
N TYR A 153 0.70 3.07 -4.67
CA TYR A 153 -0.64 3.51 -5.00
C TYR A 153 -0.60 4.44 -6.20
N GLN A 154 -1.52 4.26 -7.12
CA GLN A 154 -1.74 5.13 -8.25
C GLN A 154 -3.12 5.77 -8.16
N THR A 155 -3.15 7.08 -8.31
CA THR A 155 -4.41 7.83 -8.34
C THR A 155 -5.06 7.78 -9.72
N VAL A 156 -6.38 8.00 -9.74
CA VAL A 156 -7.17 8.04 -10.99
C VAL A 156 -6.72 9.17 -11.92
N ASP A 157 -6.83 8.91 -13.23
CA ASP A 157 -6.66 9.87 -14.31
C ASP A 157 -7.99 10.03 -15.06
N ALA A 158 -8.14 11.11 -15.84
CA ALA A 158 -9.32 11.28 -16.69
C ALA A 158 -9.50 10.12 -17.68
N ALA A 159 -8.41 9.64 -18.25
CA ALA A 159 -8.39 8.52 -19.19
C ALA A 159 -8.91 7.19 -18.59
N ASP A 160 -8.83 7.01 -17.27
CA ASP A 160 -9.33 5.80 -16.60
C ASP A 160 -10.86 5.77 -16.49
N LEU A 161 -11.50 6.92 -16.61
CA LEU A 161 -12.94 7.09 -16.42
C LEU A 161 -13.70 7.39 -17.72
N LEU A 162 -13.02 7.98 -18.71
CA LEU A 162 -13.61 8.29 -20.01
C LEU A 162 -13.73 7.03 -20.89
N ALA A 163 -14.90 6.83 -21.48
CA ALA A 163 -15.06 5.87 -22.56
C ALA A 163 -14.28 6.32 -23.81
N LYS A 164 -14.05 5.39 -24.76
CA LYS A 164 -13.19 5.61 -25.93
C LYS A 164 -13.55 6.88 -26.72
N ASP A 165 -14.84 7.15 -26.89
CA ASP A 165 -15.37 8.26 -27.70
C ASP A 165 -15.98 9.38 -26.84
N GLN A 166 -15.67 9.38 -25.53
CA GLN A 166 -16.17 10.34 -24.56
C GLN A 166 -15.12 11.40 -24.27
N ASN A 167 -15.49 12.68 -24.40
CA ASN A 167 -14.60 13.80 -24.11
C ASN A 167 -14.85 14.46 -22.76
N PHE A 168 -15.99 14.20 -22.14
CA PHE A 168 -16.37 14.75 -20.84
C PHE A 168 -17.26 13.77 -20.09
N GLY A 169 -17.12 13.73 -18.78
CA GLY A 169 -17.96 12.94 -17.92
C GLY A 169 -17.93 13.41 -16.46
N PHE A 170 -18.91 12.94 -15.71
CA PHE A 170 -18.92 13.10 -14.26
C PHE A 170 -19.31 11.78 -13.59
N ARG A 171 -18.87 11.63 -12.35
CA ARG A 171 -19.19 10.47 -11.51
C ARG A 171 -19.61 10.95 -10.13
N ILE A 172 -20.70 10.38 -9.63
CA ILE A 172 -21.15 10.54 -8.26
C ILE A 172 -21.23 9.17 -7.60
N SER A 173 -20.83 9.03 -6.34
CA SER A 173 -20.92 7.77 -5.61
C SER A 173 -21.33 7.98 -4.17
N GLY A 174 -22.17 7.09 -3.65
CA GLY A 174 -22.56 6.99 -2.25
C GLY A 174 -22.04 5.69 -1.64
N PHE A 175 -21.52 5.76 -0.42
CA PHE A 175 -20.94 4.64 0.31
C PHE A 175 -21.53 4.53 1.71
N GLY A 176 -21.72 3.28 2.18
CA GLY A 176 -22.10 2.97 3.56
C GLY A 176 -21.44 1.69 4.05
N ALA A 177 -21.08 1.64 5.36
CA ALA A 177 -20.53 0.44 6.00
C ALA A 177 -21.01 0.33 7.44
N SER A 178 -21.63 -0.82 7.78
CA SER A 178 -22.27 -1.02 9.09
C SER A 178 -21.26 -1.21 10.23
N GLY A 179 -20.17 -1.97 10.00
CA GLY A 179 -19.18 -2.29 11.02
C GLY A 179 -18.33 -1.09 11.47
N TYR A 180 -18.35 0.00 10.71
CA TYR A 180 -17.65 1.25 11.01
C TYR A 180 -18.60 2.43 11.21
N HIS A 181 -19.91 2.22 11.20
CA HIS A 181 -20.89 3.31 11.10
C HIS A 181 -20.46 4.39 10.10
N SER A 182 -19.95 3.93 8.94
CA SER A 182 -19.35 4.80 7.94
C SER A 182 -20.34 5.18 6.87
N THR A 183 -20.29 6.45 6.47
CA THR A 183 -20.96 6.95 5.28
C THR A 183 -19.98 7.78 4.46
N GLY A 184 -20.16 7.79 3.14
CA GLY A 184 -19.29 8.52 2.24
C GLY A 184 -19.99 9.01 0.99
N LEU A 185 -19.45 10.09 0.43
CA LEU A 185 -19.84 10.66 -0.85
C LEU A 185 -18.59 10.91 -1.67
N GLY A 186 -18.60 10.51 -2.93
CA GLY A 186 -17.57 10.81 -3.92
C GLY A 186 -18.14 11.54 -5.11
N MET A 187 -17.41 12.50 -5.66
CA MET A 187 -17.75 13.25 -6.87
C MET A 187 -16.49 13.39 -7.73
N SER A 188 -16.61 13.20 -9.04
CA SER A 188 -15.52 13.46 -9.98
C SER A 188 -16.08 14.10 -11.24
N VAL A 189 -15.33 15.06 -11.77
CA VAL A 189 -15.54 15.64 -13.10
C VAL A 189 -14.25 15.42 -13.88
N PHE A 190 -14.36 14.92 -15.09
CA PHE A 190 -13.21 14.56 -15.90
C PHE A 190 -13.48 14.83 -17.38
N GLY A 191 -12.44 15.15 -18.10
CA GLY A 191 -12.56 15.46 -19.52
C GLY A 191 -11.24 15.42 -20.24
N ARG A 192 -11.34 15.41 -21.58
CA ARG A 192 -10.19 15.49 -22.48
C ARG A 192 -10.51 16.39 -23.66
N THR A 193 -9.47 17.00 -24.16
CA THR A 193 -9.37 17.63 -25.47
C THR A 193 -8.22 17.01 -26.25
N GLU A 194 -7.90 17.49 -27.44
CA GLU A 194 -6.73 17.03 -28.20
C GLU A 194 -5.42 17.16 -27.41
N ASN A 195 -5.29 18.24 -26.61
CA ASN A 195 -4.03 18.60 -25.97
C ASN A 195 -4.09 18.55 -24.43
N LEU A 196 -5.23 18.17 -23.83
CA LEU A 196 -5.39 18.23 -22.38
C LEU A 196 -6.31 17.11 -21.88
N ASP A 197 -5.84 16.36 -20.90
CA ASP A 197 -6.66 15.51 -20.04
C ASP A 197 -6.75 16.14 -18.64
N GLY A 198 -7.91 16.08 -18.00
CA GLY A 198 -8.06 16.61 -16.66
C GLY A 198 -9.12 15.91 -15.83
N ILE A 199 -8.83 15.74 -14.54
CA ILE A 199 -9.77 15.24 -13.54
C ILE A 199 -9.73 16.10 -12.29
N PHE A 200 -10.91 16.46 -11.80
CA PHE A 200 -11.13 16.96 -10.45
C PHE A 200 -11.98 15.94 -9.71
N ALA A 201 -11.50 15.44 -8.57
CA ALA A 201 -12.24 14.50 -7.75
C ALA A 201 -12.20 14.92 -6.29
N PHE A 202 -13.36 14.76 -5.64
CA PHE A 202 -13.56 15.03 -4.23
C PHE A 202 -14.22 13.84 -3.56
N SER A 203 -13.80 13.51 -2.34
CA SER A 203 -14.52 12.57 -1.49
C SER A 203 -14.66 13.10 -0.07
N LYS A 204 -15.78 12.77 0.54
CA LYS A 204 -16.04 13.02 1.96
C LYS A 204 -16.50 11.74 2.61
N ARG A 205 -15.92 11.42 3.77
CA ARG A 205 -16.26 10.20 4.51
C ARG A 205 -16.37 10.52 6.00
N LYS A 206 -17.37 9.95 6.66
CA LYS A 206 -17.50 9.91 8.11
C LYS A 206 -17.35 8.47 8.56
N VAL A 207 -16.53 8.21 9.59
CA VAL A 207 -16.30 6.89 10.15
C VAL A 207 -16.50 6.96 11.65
N GLY A 208 -17.46 6.23 12.17
CA GLY A 208 -17.75 6.12 13.60
C GLY A 208 -16.96 5.02 14.27
N ASN A 209 -17.46 4.55 15.42
CA ASN A 209 -16.88 3.45 16.18
C ASN A 209 -16.76 2.17 15.34
N ILE A 210 -15.72 1.39 15.60
CA ILE A 210 -15.38 0.18 14.85
C ILE A 210 -15.74 -1.04 15.68
N TYR A 211 -16.60 -1.91 15.13
CA TYR A 211 -17.04 -3.13 15.78
C TYR A 211 -16.14 -4.31 15.42
N HIS A 212 -15.64 -5.00 16.43
CA HIS A 212 -14.80 -6.17 16.28
C HIS A 212 -15.59 -7.48 16.43
N GLY A 213 -15.07 -8.56 15.85
CA GLY A 213 -15.72 -9.88 15.89
C GLY A 213 -15.84 -10.49 17.29
N ASN A 214 -15.09 -10.01 18.26
CA ASN A 214 -15.17 -10.45 19.67
C ASN A 214 -16.22 -9.67 20.48
N GLY A 215 -17.01 -8.80 19.84
CA GLY A 215 -18.02 -7.95 20.47
C GLY A 215 -17.46 -6.68 21.13
N SER A 216 -16.14 -6.44 21.08
CA SER A 216 -15.58 -5.17 21.53
C SER A 216 -15.75 -4.07 20.49
N GLU A 217 -15.64 -2.83 20.94
CA GLU A 217 -15.76 -1.64 20.12
C GLU A 217 -14.51 -0.78 20.28
N ALA A 218 -13.95 -0.32 19.15
CA ALA A 218 -12.89 0.67 19.16
C ALA A 218 -13.50 2.06 18.99
N PRO A 219 -13.42 2.94 19.99
CA PRO A 219 -13.93 4.30 19.89
C PRO A 219 -13.24 5.05 18.74
N ASN A 220 -14.03 5.68 17.89
CA ASN A 220 -13.57 6.43 16.73
C ASN A 220 -14.63 7.41 16.26
N ASP A 221 -14.24 8.61 15.85
CA ASP A 221 -15.09 9.57 15.15
C ASP A 221 -14.21 10.35 14.17
N GLU A 222 -14.16 9.90 12.92
CA GLU A 222 -13.36 10.51 11.86
C GLU A 222 -14.25 11.27 10.87
N ALA A 223 -13.81 12.47 10.49
CA ALA A 223 -14.36 13.25 9.39
C ALA A 223 -13.26 13.51 8.36
N ILE A 224 -13.31 12.79 7.26
CA ILE A 224 -12.27 12.75 6.23
C ILE A 224 -12.75 13.47 4.98
N ASN A 225 -11.92 14.35 4.44
CA ASN A 225 -12.13 15.00 3.14
C ASN A 225 -10.87 14.82 2.30
N ASN A 226 -11.07 14.45 1.03
CA ASN A 226 -10.00 14.32 0.04
C ASN A 226 -10.34 15.13 -1.20
N LEU A 227 -9.29 15.63 -1.86
CA LEU A 227 -9.38 16.32 -3.14
C LEU A 227 -8.18 15.95 -3.99
N ILE A 228 -8.44 15.69 -5.27
CA ILE A 228 -7.43 15.54 -6.31
C ILE A 228 -7.80 16.49 -7.47
N LEU A 229 -6.80 17.22 -7.94
CA LEU A 229 -6.79 17.87 -9.24
C LEU A 229 -5.59 17.33 -10.00
N LYS A 230 -5.82 16.70 -11.15
CA LYS A 230 -4.75 16.16 -11.99
C LYS A 230 -5.02 16.52 -13.44
N THR A 231 -4.02 17.08 -14.09
CA THR A 231 -4.10 17.46 -15.50
C THR A 231 -2.86 16.97 -16.22
N THR A 232 -3.04 16.48 -17.46
CA THR A 232 -1.94 16.16 -18.37
C THR A 232 -2.10 16.98 -19.64
N THR A 233 -1.15 17.88 -19.88
CA THR A 233 -1.07 18.67 -21.12
C THR A 233 -0.13 17.97 -22.09
N TYR A 234 -0.60 17.64 -23.27
CA TYR A 234 0.18 17.08 -24.37
C TYR A 234 0.76 18.24 -25.19
N LEU A 235 2.06 18.51 -25.02
CA LEU A 235 2.76 19.57 -25.72
C LEU A 235 3.08 19.19 -27.17
N SER A 236 3.23 17.88 -27.42
CA SER A 236 3.35 17.22 -28.72
C SER A 236 3.08 15.72 -28.55
N ASP A 237 3.11 14.95 -29.64
CA ASP A 237 2.98 13.49 -29.62
C ASP A 237 4.05 12.79 -28.75
N SER A 238 5.16 13.46 -28.51
CA SER A 238 6.29 12.93 -27.74
C SER A 238 6.50 13.60 -26.38
N GLN A 239 5.73 14.63 -26.04
CA GLN A 239 5.95 15.43 -24.85
C GLN A 239 4.65 15.63 -24.07
N SER A 240 4.69 15.38 -22.79
CA SER A 240 3.57 15.67 -21.89
C SER A 240 4.04 16.28 -20.57
N LEU A 241 3.18 17.11 -20.00
CA LEU A 241 3.35 17.72 -18.69
C LEU A 241 2.15 17.38 -17.81
N THR A 242 2.37 16.58 -16.77
CA THR A 242 1.35 16.23 -15.79
C THR A 242 1.52 17.07 -14.53
N THR A 243 0.46 17.74 -14.10
CA THR A 243 0.37 18.44 -12.81
C THR A 243 -0.62 17.71 -11.94
N ALA A 244 -0.25 17.39 -10.70
CA ALA A 244 -1.15 16.79 -9.74
C ALA A 244 -1.09 17.52 -8.40
N LEU A 245 -2.26 17.86 -7.86
CA LEU A 245 -2.46 18.44 -6.53
C LEU A 245 -3.35 17.52 -5.73
N ARG A 246 -2.93 17.14 -4.52
CA ARG A 246 -3.71 16.31 -3.60
C ARG A 246 -3.83 17.00 -2.26
N TYR A 247 -5.02 16.90 -1.69
CA TYR A 247 -5.32 17.38 -0.35
C TYR A 247 -6.09 16.31 0.42
N TYR A 248 -5.63 16.00 1.61
CA TYR A 248 -6.28 15.11 2.56
C TYR A 248 -6.43 15.84 3.89
N ASN A 249 -7.58 15.73 4.52
CA ASN A 249 -7.85 16.24 5.87
C ASN A 249 -8.71 15.23 6.63
N ASN A 250 -8.22 14.77 7.76
CA ASN A 250 -8.95 13.93 8.71
C ASN A 250 -8.98 14.61 10.07
N ARG A 251 -10.17 14.83 10.61
CA ARG A 251 -10.39 15.25 11.99
C ARG A 251 -10.98 14.09 12.75
N ALA A 252 -10.27 13.60 13.75
CA ALA A 252 -10.62 12.40 14.48
C ALA A 252 -10.69 12.64 15.99
N LEU A 253 -11.68 12.04 16.64
CA LEU A 253 -11.66 11.80 18.08
C LEU A 253 -11.29 10.33 18.28
N GLU A 254 -10.08 10.07 18.76
CA GLU A 254 -9.50 8.72 18.84
C GLU A 254 -8.52 8.59 20.02
N PRO A 255 -8.15 7.37 20.45
CA PRO A 255 -7.12 7.19 21.46
C PRO A 255 -5.76 7.73 21.01
N ARG A 256 -4.92 8.19 21.95
CA ARG A 256 -3.53 8.62 21.70
C ARG A 256 -2.76 7.57 20.89
N MET A 257 -2.86 6.29 21.27
CA MET A 257 -2.32 5.16 20.53
C MET A 257 -3.38 4.66 19.54
N ALA A 258 -3.48 5.32 18.38
CA ALA A 258 -4.53 5.05 17.38
C ALA A 258 -4.54 3.61 16.86
N ASN A 259 -3.41 2.89 16.92
CA ASN A 259 -3.31 1.47 16.55
C ASN A 259 -3.90 0.51 17.60
N GLN A 260 -4.22 0.96 18.82
CA GLN A 260 -4.82 0.14 19.87
C GLN A 260 -6.35 0.21 19.82
N SER A 261 -7.03 -0.90 20.15
CA SER A 261 -8.49 -0.95 20.10
C SER A 261 -9.18 -0.11 21.19
N ALA A 262 -8.68 -0.15 22.40
CA ALA A 262 -9.32 0.50 23.54
C ALA A 262 -8.49 1.67 24.10
N PRO A 263 -9.14 2.78 24.49
CA PRO A 263 -8.51 3.78 25.34
C PRO A 263 -8.21 3.19 26.72
N ASN A 264 -7.17 3.68 27.35
CA ASN A 264 -6.89 3.40 28.77
C ASN A 264 -6.83 4.74 29.50
N PRO A 265 -7.93 5.19 30.11
CA PRO A 265 -7.98 6.44 30.85
C PRO A 265 -7.20 6.39 32.16
N ASN A 266 -6.98 5.18 32.73
CA ASN A 266 -6.21 5.01 33.94
C ASN A 266 -4.75 5.38 33.68
N MET A 267 -4.17 6.21 34.54
CA MET A 267 -2.79 6.72 34.44
C MET A 267 -2.48 7.51 33.14
N ASN A 268 -3.47 8.00 32.43
CA ASN A 268 -3.29 8.79 31.20
C ASN A 268 -2.40 8.11 30.13
N ILE A 269 -2.40 6.77 30.08
CA ILE A 269 -1.56 6.00 29.15
C ILE A 269 -2.06 6.10 27.71
N ASN A 270 -3.38 5.98 27.53
CA ASN A 270 -4.01 6.03 26.19
C ASN A 270 -5.33 6.80 26.25
N PRO A 271 -5.31 8.11 26.58
CA PRO A 271 -6.51 8.94 26.62
C PRO A 271 -7.08 9.16 25.21
N MET A 272 -8.37 9.49 25.15
CA MET A 272 -9.00 10.03 23.94
C MET A 272 -8.47 11.43 23.67
N MET A 273 -8.26 11.74 22.39
CA MET A 273 -7.76 13.04 21.94
C MET A 273 -8.38 13.47 20.62
N ASN A 274 -8.44 14.77 20.39
CA ASN A 274 -8.73 15.31 19.08
C ASN A 274 -7.44 15.33 18.26
N ARG A 275 -7.43 14.61 17.13
CA ARG A 275 -6.33 14.61 16.19
C ARG A 275 -6.76 15.16 14.85
N SER A 276 -5.93 16.02 14.26
CA SER A 276 -6.09 16.50 12.89
C SER A 276 -4.89 16.06 12.06
N THR A 277 -5.15 15.33 10.98
CA THR A 277 -4.13 14.93 10.01
C THR A 277 -4.41 15.63 8.69
N ILE A 278 -3.50 16.48 8.26
CA ILE A 278 -3.59 17.18 6.98
C ILE A 278 -2.39 16.81 6.13
N GLN A 279 -2.65 16.36 4.91
CA GLN A 279 -1.61 16.13 3.90
C GLN A 279 -1.87 16.99 2.67
N ARG A 280 -0.80 17.53 2.09
CA ARG A 280 -0.79 18.33 0.86
C ARG A 280 0.34 17.85 0.00
N ASP A 281 0.03 17.48 -1.22
CA ASP A 281 1.02 17.07 -2.20
C ASP A 281 0.85 17.90 -3.46
N ALA A 282 1.98 18.28 -4.07
CA ALA A 282 2.05 18.92 -5.37
C ALA A 282 3.12 18.23 -6.20
N GLU A 283 2.80 17.95 -7.43
CA GLU A 283 3.66 17.24 -8.37
C GLU A 283 3.61 17.89 -9.75
N LEU A 284 4.76 17.96 -10.38
CA LEU A 284 4.92 18.34 -11.78
C LEU A 284 5.82 17.31 -12.46
N THR A 285 5.27 16.57 -13.42
CA THR A 285 6.00 15.52 -14.14
C THR A 285 6.02 15.83 -15.63
N TYR A 286 7.20 16.10 -16.16
CA TYR A 286 7.46 16.23 -17.60
C TYR A 286 7.95 14.89 -18.14
N ARG A 287 7.38 14.44 -19.26
CA ARG A 287 7.79 13.25 -19.99
C ARG A 287 8.14 13.58 -21.43
N LEU A 288 9.26 13.03 -21.88
CA LEU A 288 9.74 13.12 -23.25
C LEU A 288 9.99 11.72 -23.79
N GLN A 289 9.21 11.30 -24.80
CA GLN A 289 9.27 9.96 -25.39
C GLN A 289 9.06 10.04 -26.92
N PRO A 290 10.07 10.47 -27.71
CA PRO A 290 10.00 10.48 -29.18
C PRO A 290 9.90 9.05 -29.72
N GLN A 291 8.97 8.81 -30.64
CA GLN A 291 8.74 7.46 -31.19
C GLN A 291 9.94 6.94 -32.01
N GLN A 292 10.73 7.83 -32.58
CA GLN A 292 11.89 7.48 -33.42
C GLN A 292 13.18 7.23 -32.64
N LEU A 293 13.19 7.52 -31.32
CA LEU A 293 14.39 7.45 -30.48
C LEU A 293 14.20 6.45 -29.35
N ASP A 294 14.43 5.18 -29.64
CA ASP A 294 14.28 4.09 -28.65
C ASP A 294 15.14 4.27 -27.37
N TRP A 295 16.21 5.06 -27.46
CA TRP A 295 17.09 5.34 -26.32
C TRP A 295 16.60 6.48 -25.43
N LEU A 296 15.50 7.18 -25.79
CA LEU A 296 14.98 8.34 -25.06
C LEU A 296 13.52 8.12 -24.61
N ASP A 297 13.33 7.79 -23.35
CA ASP A 297 12.05 7.83 -22.62
C ASP A 297 12.35 8.48 -21.27
N ALA A 298 12.44 9.81 -21.29
CA ALA A 298 12.89 10.60 -20.16
C ALA A 298 11.71 11.13 -19.36
N THR A 299 11.87 11.13 -18.03
CA THR A 299 10.92 11.70 -17.07
C THR A 299 11.65 12.61 -16.10
N ALA A 300 11.15 13.85 -15.95
CA ALA A 300 11.58 14.79 -14.93
C ALA A 300 10.39 15.07 -13.99
N GLN A 301 10.56 14.79 -12.69
CA GLN A 301 9.51 14.96 -11.68
C GLN A 301 9.99 15.92 -10.61
N LEU A 302 9.23 16.99 -10.37
CA LEU A 302 9.35 17.88 -9.23
C LEU A 302 8.21 17.57 -8.27
N TYR A 303 8.50 17.49 -6.99
CA TYR A 303 7.46 17.18 -6.02
C TYR A 303 7.64 17.90 -4.67
N TYR A 304 6.51 18.17 -4.05
CA TYR A 304 6.39 18.62 -2.69
C TYR A 304 5.34 17.77 -1.97
N THR A 305 5.66 17.28 -0.78
CA THR A 305 4.70 16.60 0.09
C THR A 305 4.83 17.11 1.51
N GLU A 306 3.72 17.46 2.11
CA GLU A 306 3.63 17.94 3.48
C GLU A 306 2.57 17.16 4.23
N ILE A 307 2.94 16.61 5.38
CA ILE A 307 1.99 16.02 6.32
C ILE A 307 2.12 16.71 7.67
N ASN A 308 0.98 17.10 8.23
CA ASN A 308 0.89 17.71 9.55
C ASN A 308 -0.10 16.93 10.40
N VAL A 309 0.38 16.33 11.49
CA VAL A 309 -0.44 15.66 12.50
C VAL A 309 -0.47 16.51 13.75
N SER A 310 -1.64 17.01 14.11
CA SER A 310 -1.84 17.87 15.28
C SER A 310 -2.71 17.15 16.30
N ASP A 311 -2.25 17.14 17.52
CA ASP A 311 -2.92 16.53 18.66
C ASP A 311 -3.33 17.62 19.67
N ASP A 312 -4.58 17.56 20.16
CA ASP A 312 -5.07 18.35 21.27
C ASP A 312 -5.47 17.40 22.40
N VAL A 313 -4.60 17.29 23.38
CA VAL A 313 -4.80 16.46 24.57
C VAL A 313 -5.33 17.33 25.69
N ARG A 314 -6.53 17.04 26.19
CA ARG A 314 -7.05 17.68 27.40
C ARG A 314 -5.98 17.63 28.50
N HIS A 315 -5.57 18.77 29.04
CA HIS A 315 -4.56 18.96 30.11
C HIS A 315 -3.08 18.92 29.70
N GLU A 316 -2.73 18.50 28.46
CA GLU A 316 -1.33 18.52 27.99
C GLU A 316 -1.06 19.62 26.93
N GLY A 317 -2.13 20.21 26.39
CA GLY A 317 -2.07 21.27 25.38
C GLY A 317 -1.94 20.76 23.94
N TYR A 318 -1.82 21.70 23.03
CA TYR A 318 -1.76 21.48 21.59
C TYR A 318 -0.32 21.20 21.15
N GLY A 319 -0.17 20.18 20.32
CA GLY A 319 1.10 19.88 19.66
C GLY A 319 0.91 19.46 18.21
N SER A 320 1.85 19.81 17.33
CA SER A 320 1.82 19.35 15.95
C SER A 320 3.17 18.83 15.45
N ARG A 321 3.10 17.82 14.58
CA ARG A 321 4.23 17.18 13.90
C ARG A 321 4.06 17.44 12.41
N LYS A 322 4.82 18.39 11.89
CA LYS A 322 4.84 18.67 10.45
C LYS A 322 6.09 18.09 9.84
N GLN A 323 5.92 17.26 8.81
CA GLN A 323 7.01 16.80 7.95
C GLN A 323 6.78 17.34 6.54
N ALA A 324 7.76 18.03 5.99
CA ALA A 324 7.73 18.55 4.63
C ALA A 324 8.90 17.97 3.84
N THR A 325 8.63 17.52 2.61
CA THR A 325 9.65 16.99 1.69
C THR A 325 9.50 17.68 0.34
N ARG A 326 10.60 18.15 -0.22
CA ARG A 326 10.68 18.71 -1.56
C ARG A 326 11.79 18.03 -2.34
N GLY A 327 11.55 17.67 -3.57
CA GLY A 327 12.54 16.91 -4.33
C GLY A 327 12.39 17.01 -5.83
N ILE A 328 13.45 16.55 -6.48
CA ILE A 328 13.55 16.38 -7.92
C ILE A 328 14.03 14.97 -8.24
N LYS A 329 13.46 14.37 -9.27
CA LYS A 329 13.85 13.08 -9.81
C LYS A 329 13.91 13.16 -11.32
N LEU A 330 15.03 12.69 -11.88
CA LEU A 330 15.25 12.56 -13.31
C LEU A 330 15.52 11.10 -13.63
N GLU A 331 14.84 10.55 -14.61
CA GLU A 331 14.98 9.16 -15.03
C GLU A 331 14.91 9.07 -16.56
N ASN A 332 15.75 8.23 -17.16
CA ASN A 332 15.62 7.86 -18.57
C ASN A 332 15.59 6.33 -18.71
N ARG A 333 14.85 5.87 -19.71
CA ARG A 333 14.82 4.50 -20.16
C ARG A 333 15.30 4.44 -21.60
N SER A 334 16.38 3.69 -21.83
CA SER A 334 16.96 3.50 -23.15
C SER A 334 16.77 2.05 -23.59
N ARG A 335 16.10 1.84 -24.71
CA ARG A 335 16.03 0.55 -25.38
C ARG A 335 17.11 0.55 -26.46
N LEU A 336 18.06 -0.35 -26.35
CA LEU A 336 19.21 -0.44 -27.24
C LEU A 336 19.26 -1.82 -27.89
N PHE A 337 19.69 -1.84 -29.15
CA PHE A 337 19.84 -3.07 -29.92
C PHE A 337 18.53 -3.89 -29.99
N THR A 338 17.41 -3.20 -30.15
CA THR A 338 16.07 -3.80 -30.11
C THR A 338 15.81 -4.87 -31.16
N HIS A 339 16.61 -4.92 -32.23
CA HIS A 339 16.52 -5.93 -33.30
C HIS A 339 17.67 -6.94 -33.30
N SER A 340 18.62 -6.82 -32.36
CA SER A 340 19.76 -7.72 -32.24
C SER A 340 19.44 -8.97 -31.43
N PRO A 341 20.24 -10.06 -31.52
CA PRO A 341 20.10 -11.23 -30.65
C PRO A 341 20.19 -10.89 -29.16
N VAL A 342 20.87 -9.79 -28.81
CA VAL A 342 21.00 -9.27 -27.45
C VAL A 342 20.37 -7.90 -27.38
N ALA A 343 19.20 -7.79 -26.78
CA ALA A 343 18.49 -6.53 -26.55
C ALA A 343 18.72 -6.02 -25.12
N HIS A 344 18.93 -4.72 -24.97
CA HIS A 344 19.13 -4.07 -23.68
C HIS A 344 18.01 -3.07 -23.38
N GLN A 345 17.51 -3.08 -22.14
CA GLN A 345 16.73 -2.00 -21.60
C GLN A 345 17.45 -1.42 -20.39
N LEU A 346 18.05 -0.24 -20.58
CA LEU A 346 18.72 0.51 -19.53
C LEU A 346 17.73 1.46 -18.87
N THR A 347 17.67 1.45 -17.54
CA THR A 347 16.92 2.44 -16.74
C THR A 347 17.90 3.09 -15.77
N TYR A 348 18.06 4.40 -15.86
CA TYR A 348 19.01 5.14 -15.05
C TYR A 348 18.46 6.51 -14.66
N GLY A 349 18.95 7.04 -13.56
CA GLY A 349 18.47 8.32 -13.09
C GLY A 349 19.14 8.82 -11.84
N VAL A 350 18.72 10.00 -11.41
CA VAL A 350 19.15 10.66 -10.19
C VAL A 350 17.95 11.20 -9.43
N GLU A 351 18.07 11.27 -8.11
CA GLU A 351 17.05 11.85 -7.23
C GLU A 351 17.72 12.64 -6.12
N SER A 352 17.18 13.81 -5.81
CA SER A 352 17.59 14.60 -4.66
C SER A 352 16.36 15.16 -3.96
N TYR A 353 16.36 15.10 -2.61
CA TYR A 353 15.31 15.74 -1.83
C TYR A 353 15.83 16.26 -0.48
N GLN A 354 15.11 17.23 0.05
CA GLN A 354 15.22 17.70 1.42
C GLN A 354 13.93 17.36 2.17
N GLN A 355 14.07 16.75 3.35
CA GLN A 355 12.96 16.48 4.26
C GLN A 355 13.20 17.18 5.60
N GLN A 356 12.21 17.90 6.07
CA GLN A 356 12.27 18.64 7.33
C GLN A 356 11.20 18.17 8.30
N GLN A 357 11.58 18.00 9.57
CA GLN A 357 10.67 17.85 10.70
C GLN A 357 10.53 19.19 11.43
N ILE A 358 9.30 19.69 11.52
CA ILE A 358 8.97 20.99 12.09
C ILE A 358 7.91 20.80 13.18
N PRO A 359 8.28 20.55 14.45
CA PRO A 359 7.34 20.47 15.54
C PRO A 359 6.80 21.84 15.93
N LYS A 360 5.56 21.88 16.44
CA LYS A 360 4.98 23.03 17.14
C LYS A 360 4.42 22.55 18.48
N GLY A 361 4.57 23.38 19.53
CA GLY A 361 4.18 22.99 20.88
C GLY A 361 5.16 22.01 21.53
N VAL A 362 4.75 21.37 22.63
CA VAL A 362 5.63 20.52 23.46
C VAL A 362 5.63 19.07 22.93
N ILE A 363 6.20 18.84 21.74
CA ILE A 363 6.33 17.48 21.18
C ILE A 363 7.79 17.05 21.10
N ARG A 364 8.30 16.48 22.17
CA ARG A 364 9.69 16.01 22.26
C ARG A 364 9.96 14.72 21.47
N SER A 365 8.90 13.94 21.13
CA SER A 365 9.02 12.72 20.32
C SER A 365 9.27 12.97 18.82
N PHE A 366 9.17 14.22 18.39
CA PHE A 366 9.35 14.63 16.99
C PHE A 366 10.24 15.89 16.97
N PRO A 367 11.54 15.75 17.24
CA PRO A 367 12.45 16.89 17.34
C PRO A 367 12.63 17.59 15.98
N PRO A 368 12.92 18.91 15.98
CA PRO A 368 13.29 19.59 14.74
C PRO A 368 14.58 18.97 14.19
N ALA A 369 14.54 18.57 12.93
CA ALA A 369 15.66 17.92 12.26
C ALA A 369 15.44 17.89 10.75
N GLU A 370 16.51 17.63 10.00
CA GLU A 370 16.51 17.64 8.55
C GLU A 370 17.26 16.45 7.97
N ILE A 371 16.79 15.98 6.81
CA ILE A 371 17.48 15.02 5.95
C ILE A 371 17.74 15.68 4.60
N ASN A 372 18.99 15.72 4.16
CA ASN A 372 19.37 16.00 2.79
C ASN A 372 19.78 14.70 2.10
N PHE A 373 19.14 14.39 0.99
CA PHE A 373 19.30 13.15 0.26
C PHE A 373 19.74 13.39 -1.17
N ALA A 374 20.64 12.54 -1.66
CA ALA A 374 21.00 12.46 -3.07
C ALA A 374 21.27 11.00 -3.47
N SER A 375 20.91 10.63 -4.68
CA SER A 375 21.12 9.27 -5.21
C SER A 375 21.27 9.23 -6.71
N GLY A 376 21.91 8.16 -7.18
CA GLY A 376 21.94 7.77 -8.59
C GLY A 376 21.80 6.27 -8.75
N TRP A 377 21.17 5.82 -9.82
CA TRP A 377 20.97 4.39 -10.11
C TRP A 377 21.13 4.08 -11.58
N LEU A 378 21.49 2.81 -11.82
CA LEU A 378 21.53 2.21 -13.14
C LEU A 378 21.00 0.79 -13.03
N GLN A 379 20.13 0.40 -13.95
CA GLN A 379 19.64 -0.96 -14.11
C GLN A 379 19.67 -1.32 -15.59
N ASN A 380 20.14 -2.51 -15.91
CA ASN A 380 20.06 -3.12 -17.23
C ASN A 380 19.22 -4.39 -17.18
N GLU A 381 18.25 -4.50 -18.06
CA GLU A 381 17.57 -5.73 -18.40
C GLU A 381 18.05 -6.17 -19.78
N LEU A 382 18.68 -7.32 -19.84
CA LEU A 382 19.29 -7.90 -21.04
C LEU A 382 18.47 -9.11 -21.45
N THR A 383 17.90 -9.08 -22.63
CA THR A 383 17.12 -10.18 -23.21
C THR A 383 17.95 -10.86 -24.32
N LEU A 384 18.19 -12.14 -24.17
CA LEU A 384 18.82 -12.99 -25.19
C LEU A 384 17.69 -13.60 -26.04
N ARG A 385 17.61 -13.20 -27.33
CA ARG A 385 16.47 -13.62 -28.18
C ARG A 385 16.62 -15.06 -28.69
N ASP A 386 17.85 -15.48 -28.91
CA ASP A 386 18.17 -16.85 -29.38
C ASP A 386 18.15 -17.86 -28.23
N LEU A 387 18.12 -17.38 -27.01
CA LEU A 387 18.01 -18.19 -25.80
C LEU A 387 16.81 -17.66 -24.98
N PRO A 388 16.04 -18.52 -24.34
CA PRO A 388 14.88 -18.11 -23.54
C PRO A 388 15.31 -17.50 -22.19
N VAL A 389 16.26 -16.54 -22.20
CA VAL A 389 16.90 -16.01 -21.00
C VAL A 389 16.81 -14.48 -20.96
N THR A 390 16.40 -13.97 -19.80
CA THR A 390 16.49 -12.54 -19.48
C THR A 390 17.32 -12.37 -18.22
N LEU A 391 18.33 -11.49 -18.27
CA LEU A 391 19.19 -11.13 -17.16
C LEU A 391 18.87 -9.72 -16.71
N LEU A 392 18.77 -9.49 -15.41
CA LEU A 392 18.60 -8.18 -14.82
C LEU A 392 19.75 -7.90 -13.86
N ALA A 393 20.40 -6.76 -14.02
CA ALA A 393 21.41 -6.27 -13.09
C ALA A 393 21.20 -4.79 -12.83
N GLY A 394 21.30 -4.38 -11.59
CA GLY A 394 21.12 -2.99 -11.23
C GLY A 394 21.86 -2.63 -9.94
N THR A 395 22.23 -1.36 -9.83
CA THR A 395 22.86 -0.81 -8.64
C THR A 395 22.39 0.61 -8.40
N ARG A 396 22.39 1.01 -7.13
CA ARG A 396 22.02 2.35 -6.68
C ARG A 396 22.98 2.79 -5.60
N PHE A 397 23.41 4.03 -5.69
CA PHE A 397 24.14 4.74 -4.65
C PHE A 397 23.21 5.74 -3.98
N ASP A 398 23.15 5.73 -2.64
CA ASP A 398 22.37 6.65 -1.84
C ASP A 398 23.28 7.35 -0.82
N ARG A 399 23.09 8.66 -0.67
CA ARG A 399 23.74 9.50 0.33
C ARG A 399 22.67 10.24 1.14
N TYR A 400 22.70 10.05 2.46
CA TYR A 400 21.85 10.73 3.43
C TYR A 400 22.71 11.58 4.35
N LYS A 401 22.35 12.83 4.56
CA LYS A 401 22.91 13.69 5.58
C LYS A 401 21.80 14.11 6.53
N ASN A 402 21.83 13.60 7.77
CA ASN A 402 20.89 13.91 8.84
C ASN A 402 21.49 15.01 9.72
N SER A 403 20.76 16.09 9.91
CA SER A 403 21.18 17.24 10.70
C SER A 403 20.16 17.58 11.77
N ARG A 404 20.64 17.88 12.97
CA ARG A 404 19.86 18.39 14.08
C ARG A 404 20.69 19.34 14.91
N GLU A 405 20.11 20.45 15.34
CA GLU A 405 20.74 21.37 16.26
C GLU A 405 21.28 20.67 17.53
N ASN A 406 22.46 21.01 17.96
CA ASN A 406 23.18 20.45 19.12
C ASN A 406 23.62 18.99 18.99
N PHE A 407 23.59 18.42 17.76
CA PHE A 407 24.13 17.10 17.44
C PHE A 407 25.06 17.21 16.23
N ALA A 408 26.08 16.36 16.19
CA ALA A 408 26.91 16.25 14.99
C ALA A 408 26.09 15.72 13.81
N ASP A 409 26.32 16.25 12.63
CA ASP A 409 25.73 15.75 11.41
C ASP A 409 26.08 14.27 11.20
N LYS A 410 25.05 13.47 10.84
CA LYS A 410 25.25 12.06 10.54
C LYS A 410 25.12 11.81 9.04
N GLU A 411 26.22 11.41 8.43
CA GLU A 411 26.24 11.00 7.02
C GLU A 411 26.15 9.47 6.91
N VAL A 412 25.29 8.99 6.00
CA VAL A 412 25.14 7.60 5.63
C VAL A 412 25.26 7.48 4.12
N LYS A 413 26.19 6.64 3.66
CA LYS A 413 26.37 6.27 2.26
C LYS A 413 26.13 4.78 2.11
N ASN A 414 25.42 4.38 1.05
CA ASN A 414 25.13 2.98 0.82
C ASN A 414 25.02 2.65 -0.66
N TRP A 415 25.55 1.49 -1.04
CA TRP A 415 25.30 0.85 -2.31
C TRP A 415 24.31 -0.27 -2.14
N SER A 416 23.31 -0.34 -3.03
CA SER A 416 22.32 -1.41 -3.07
C SER A 416 22.28 -1.99 -4.46
N SER A 417 22.65 -3.26 -4.59
CA SER A 417 22.67 -3.96 -5.87
C SER A 417 21.58 -5.02 -5.94
N ARG A 418 21.13 -5.34 -7.15
CA ARG A 418 20.23 -6.43 -7.45
C ARG A 418 20.66 -7.14 -8.72
N GLY A 419 20.41 -8.43 -8.78
CA GLY A 419 20.56 -9.24 -9.97
C GLY A 419 19.44 -10.27 -10.03
N ALA A 420 18.99 -10.59 -11.24
CA ALA A 420 18.05 -11.68 -11.44
C ALA A 420 18.28 -12.36 -12.78
N VAL A 421 17.91 -13.61 -12.86
CA VAL A 421 17.86 -14.40 -14.07
C VAL A 421 16.46 -14.97 -14.22
N THR A 422 15.90 -14.85 -15.41
CA THR A 422 14.66 -15.52 -15.80
C THR A 422 14.96 -16.40 -17.02
N VAL A 423 14.52 -17.64 -16.96
CA VAL A 423 14.63 -18.61 -18.05
C VAL A 423 13.22 -19.10 -18.38
N ASN A 424 12.84 -19.03 -19.65
CA ASN A 424 11.57 -19.53 -20.16
C ASN A 424 11.83 -20.71 -21.11
N PRO A 425 12.11 -21.93 -20.60
CA PRO A 425 12.48 -23.08 -21.44
C PRO A 425 11.39 -23.44 -22.45
N THR A 426 10.14 -23.13 -22.10
CA THR A 426 8.94 -23.27 -22.93
C THR A 426 8.03 -22.06 -22.70
N ASP A 427 7.03 -21.87 -23.52
CA ASP A 427 6.07 -20.74 -23.39
C ASP A 427 5.23 -20.82 -22.10
N TRP A 428 5.07 -22.03 -21.56
CA TRP A 428 4.28 -22.27 -20.34
C TRP A 428 5.09 -22.33 -19.05
N LEU A 429 6.46 -22.40 -19.12
CA LEU A 429 7.32 -22.51 -17.93
C LEU A 429 8.29 -21.36 -17.84
N MET A 430 8.26 -20.66 -16.72
CA MET A 430 9.24 -19.67 -16.30
C MET A 430 9.97 -20.16 -15.05
N LEU A 431 11.30 -20.11 -15.07
CA LEU A 431 12.16 -20.30 -13.90
C LEU A 431 12.85 -18.98 -13.60
N PHE A 432 13.00 -18.62 -12.32
CA PHE A 432 13.72 -17.41 -11.96
C PHE A 432 14.54 -17.56 -10.68
N GLY A 433 15.63 -16.80 -10.62
CA GLY A 433 16.44 -16.59 -9.43
C GLY A 433 16.77 -15.12 -9.28
N ALA A 434 16.74 -14.60 -8.05
CA ALA A 434 17.01 -13.21 -7.75
C ALA A 434 17.89 -13.04 -6.50
N TYR A 435 18.76 -12.05 -6.56
CA TYR A 435 19.56 -11.54 -5.46
C TYR A 435 19.31 -10.06 -5.30
N SER A 436 19.08 -9.58 -4.09
CA SER A 436 18.89 -8.15 -3.85
C SER A 436 19.44 -7.73 -2.49
N GLN A 437 20.03 -6.56 -2.47
CA GLN A 437 20.46 -5.85 -1.27
C GLN A 437 19.50 -4.71 -0.97
N ALA A 438 19.19 -4.53 0.29
CA ALA A 438 18.40 -3.40 0.73
C ALA A 438 18.94 -2.83 2.04
N PHE A 439 18.64 -1.55 2.28
CA PHE A 439 18.97 -0.90 3.52
C PHE A 439 17.89 0.10 3.94
N ARG A 440 17.95 0.50 5.19
CA ARG A 440 17.15 1.58 5.76
C ARG A 440 18.02 2.45 6.67
N THR A 441 18.02 3.75 6.43
CA THR A 441 18.58 4.69 7.41
C THR A 441 17.68 4.77 8.63
N PRO A 442 18.23 4.97 9.84
CA PRO A 442 17.41 5.32 10.99
C PRO A 442 16.57 6.56 10.71
N THR A 443 15.34 6.57 11.16
CA THR A 443 14.49 7.77 11.11
C THR A 443 15.00 8.83 12.09
N LEU A 444 14.64 10.09 11.86
CA LEU A 444 15.00 11.18 12.77
C LEU A 444 14.44 10.97 14.18
N ALA A 445 13.26 10.32 14.29
CA ALA A 445 12.68 9.96 15.58
C ALA A 445 13.48 8.86 16.30
N GLU A 446 13.97 7.84 15.59
CA GLU A 446 14.82 6.78 16.17
C GLU A 446 16.16 7.34 16.67
N LEU A 447 16.76 8.30 15.95
CA LEU A 447 18.02 8.92 16.32
C LEU A 447 17.90 9.86 17.52
N TYR A 448 16.81 10.64 17.59
CA TYR A 448 16.80 11.86 18.37
C TYR A 448 15.62 11.99 19.36
N ASN A 449 14.74 10.99 19.48
CA ASN A 449 13.62 11.04 20.43
C ASN A 449 14.13 11.19 21.87
N ASN A 450 13.62 12.21 22.58
CA ASN A 450 13.94 12.49 23.99
C ASN A 450 12.66 12.77 24.82
N SER A 451 11.54 12.20 24.40
CA SER A 451 10.24 12.40 25.05
C SER A 451 10.03 11.48 26.24
N ASN A 452 9.01 11.79 27.05
CA ASN A 452 8.46 10.83 27.99
C ASN A 452 7.82 9.69 27.21
N HIS A 453 8.08 8.44 27.60
CA HIS A 453 7.44 7.27 27.02
C HIS A 453 6.18 6.91 27.81
N PHE A 454 6.32 6.69 29.11
CA PHE A 454 5.25 6.52 30.09
C PHE A 454 5.75 7.01 31.46
N MET A 455 4.94 6.88 32.51
CA MET A 455 5.29 7.36 33.85
C MET A 455 6.66 6.83 34.28
N PHE A 456 7.59 7.74 34.63
CA PHE A 456 8.97 7.48 35.02
C PHE A 456 9.90 6.91 33.93
N ASN A 457 9.43 6.71 32.70
CA ASN A 457 10.26 6.23 31.60
C ASN A 457 10.46 7.31 30.54
N TYR A 458 11.70 7.48 30.09
CA TYR A 458 12.10 8.50 29.12
C TYR A 458 12.85 7.87 27.95
N TRP A 459 12.53 8.33 26.74
CA TRP A 459 13.32 8.00 25.56
C TRP A 459 14.69 8.67 25.62
N LYS A 460 15.74 7.89 25.41
CA LYS A 460 17.12 8.38 25.25
C LYS A 460 17.48 8.39 23.76
N PRO A 461 17.94 9.56 23.23
CA PRO A 461 18.48 9.64 21.87
C PRO A 461 19.63 8.65 21.67
N ASN A 462 19.69 8.07 20.47
CA ASN A 462 20.82 7.22 20.05
C ASN A 462 21.31 7.64 18.66
N PRO A 463 22.14 8.69 18.56
CA PRO A 463 22.71 9.14 17.28
C PRO A 463 23.67 8.13 16.64
N ASN A 464 24.11 7.10 17.39
CA ASN A 464 25.04 6.08 16.93
C ASN A 464 24.38 4.88 16.25
N LEU A 465 23.04 4.89 16.10
CA LEU A 465 22.34 3.82 15.37
C LEU A 465 22.93 3.62 13.97
N LYS A 466 23.22 2.38 13.64
CA LYS A 466 23.63 1.97 12.29
C LYS A 466 22.41 1.81 11.38
N PRO A 467 22.56 2.01 10.06
CA PRO A 467 21.53 1.63 9.11
C PRO A 467 21.24 0.12 9.18
N GLU A 468 19.96 -0.24 9.09
CA GLU A 468 19.57 -1.63 8.85
C GLU A 468 19.92 -2.03 7.43
N SER A 469 20.36 -3.27 7.22
CA SER A 469 20.58 -3.81 5.89
C SER A 469 20.14 -5.26 5.81
N ASN A 470 19.80 -5.68 4.61
CA ASN A 470 19.55 -7.09 4.33
C ASN A 470 20.04 -7.52 2.95
N VAL A 471 20.24 -8.83 2.83
CA VAL A 471 20.47 -9.54 1.57
C VAL A 471 19.36 -10.57 1.42
N THR A 472 18.65 -10.52 0.32
CA THR A 472 17.60 -11.48 -0.03
C THR A 472 18.04 -12.32 -1.23
N ARG A 473 17.85 -13.63 -1.11
CA ARG A 473 17.95 -14.60 -2.20
C ARG A 473 16.57 -15.19 -2.40
N GLU A 474 16.12 -15.20 -3.63
CA GLU A 474 14.80 -15.70 -4.00
C GLU A 474 14.93 -16.59 -5.23
N ALA A 475 14.24 -17.73 -5.25
CA ALA A 475 14.15 -18.60 -6.41
C ALA A 475 12.71 -19.11 -6.55
N GLY A 476 12.26 -19.26 -7.77
CA GLY A 476 10.88 -19.68 -8.01
C GLY A 476 10.62 -20.08 -9.45
N PHE A 477 9.36 -20.43 -9.69
CA PHE A 477 8.87 -20.77 -11.00
C PHE A 477 7.48 -20.20 -11.25
N GLY A 478 7.13 -20.09 -12.53
CA GLY A 478 5.80 -19.74 -13.01
C GLY A 478 5.34 -20.72 -14.07
N LEU A 479 4.08 -21.10 -14.00
CA LEU A 479 3.41 -21.90 -15.03
C LEU A 479 2.25 -21.09 -15.60
N GLN A 480 2.14 -21.01 -16.92
CA GLN A 480 1.06 -20.33 -17.61
C GLN A 480 0.52 -21.27 -18.69
N PHE A 481 -0.77 -21.52 -18.66
CA PHE A 481 -1.46 -22.34 -19.65
C PHE A 481 -2.69 -21.60 -20.13
N ASP A 482 -2.93 -21.64 -21.43
CA ASP A 482 -4.17 -21.20 -22.06
C ASP A 482 -4.80 -22.43 -22.73
N GLY A 483 -6.11 -22.65 -22.51
CA GLY A 483 -6.81 -23.83 -23.03
C GLY A 483 -6.43 -25.15 -22.36
N LEU A 484 -6.20 -25.18 -21.02
CA LEU A 484 -5.77 -26.37 -20.29
C LEU A 484 -6.93 -27.35 -20.00
N LEU A 485 -8.05 -26.83 -19.51
CA LEU A 485 -9.24 -27.61 -19.14
C LEU A 485 -10.43 -27.32 -20.08
N ALA A 486 -10.43 -26.15 -20.71
CA ALA A 486 -11.41 -25.71 -21.70
C ALA A 486 -10.74 -24.73 -22.67
N ASP A 487 -11.17 -24.69 -23.94
CA ASP A 487 -10.54 -23.85 -25.00
C ASP A 487 -10.44 -22.36 -24.65
N SER A 488 -11.24 -21.88 -23.71
CA SER A 488 -11.30 -20.46 -23.31
C SER A 488 -10.72 -20.20 -21.92
N ASP A 489 -10.06 -21.17 -21.30
CA ASP A 489 -9.50 -20.97 -19.97
C ASP A 489 -8.06 -20.44 -20.00
N SER A 490 -7.67 -19.83 -18.89
CA SER A 490 -6.29 -19.42 -18.62
C SER A 490 -5.94 -19.75 -17.18
N MET A 491 -4.79 -20.38 -16.98
CA MET A 491 -4.24 -20.71 -15.67
C MET A 491 -2.84 -20.12 -15.50
N LYS A 492 -2.61 -19.43 -14.39
CA LYS A 492 -1.29 -18.90 -14.01
C LYS A 492 -0.96 -19.33 -12.59
N LEU A 493 0.09 -20.11 -12.41
CA LEU A 493 0.64 -20.49 -11.12
C LEU A 493 2.02 -19.86 -10.98
N LYS A 494 2.30 -19.21 -9.86
CA LYS A 494 3.62 -18.71 -9.52
C LYS A 494 3.97 -19.07 -8.09
N ALA A 495 5.16 -19.62 -7.86
CA ALA A 495 5.64 -19.94 -6.52
C ALA A 495 7.10 -19.55 -6.38
N SER A 496 7.48 -19.08 -5.19
CA SER A 496 8.86 -18.77 -4.84
C SER A 496 9.21 -19.08 -3.40
N TYR A 497 10.48 -19.39 -3.17
CA TYR A 497 11.10 -19.45 -1.85
C TYR A 497 12.04 -18.27 -1.70
N PHE A 498 12.01 -17.62 -0.55
CA PHE A 498 12.92 -16.53 -0.21
C PHE A 498 13.69 -16.79 1.08
N HIS A 499 14.89 -16.26 1.14
CA HIS A 499 15.76 -16.24 2.32
C HIS A 499 16.37 -14.85 2.48
N ILE A 500 16.23 -14.27 3.67
CA ILE A 500 16.67 -12.92 4.03
C ILE A 500 17.67 -13.01 5.18
N ASP A 501 18.90 -12.56 4.95
CA ASP A 501 19.89 -12.32 5.99
C ASP A 501 19.93 -10.83 6.32
N ALA A 502 19.59 -10.44 7.55
CA ALA A 502 19.52 -9.05 7.97
C ALA A 502 20.56 -8.72 9.05
N LYS A 503 21.09 -7.51 8.98
CA LYS A 503 22.08 -6.96 9.92
C LYS A 503 21.60 -5.63 10.48
N ASP A 504 22.01 -5.37 11.72
CA ASP A 504 21.82 -4.10 12.42
C ASP A 504 20.32 -3.64 12.47
N ARG A 505 19.39 -4.59 12.62
CA ARG A 505 17.96 -4.29 12.69
C ARG A 505 17.67 -3.36 13.85
N ILE A 506 16.96 -2.27 13.60
CA ILE A 506 16.64 -1.28 14.64
C ILE A 506 15.36 -1.71 15.35
N VAL A 507 15.44 -1.83 16.67
CA VAL A 507 14.32 -2.14 17.55
C VAL A 507 14.29 -1.21 18.76
N SER A 508 13.14 -1.09 19.41
CA SER A 508 13.04 -0.40 20.69
C SER A 508 13.38 -1.34 21.83
N GLU A 509 14.31 -0.95 22.68
CA GLU A 509 14.57 -1.55 23.97
C GLU A 509 13.90 -0.69 25.04
N VAL A 510 13.10 -1.31 25.89
CA VAL A 510 12.32 -0.63 26.93
C VAL A 510 12.61 -1.29 28.27
N ASP A 511 13.28 -0.59 29.17
CA ASP A 511 13.44 -0.96 30.55
C ASP A 511 12.48 -0.18 31.47
N PHE A 512 12.63 -0.29 32.78
CA PHE A 512 11.74 0.40 33.72
C PHE A 512 11.87 1.93 33.67
N TRP A 513 13.09 2.46 33.48
CA TRP A 513 13.39 3.89 33.56
C TRP A 513 13.61 4.53 32.20
N THR A 514 14.07 3.75 31.22
CA THR A 514 14.51 4.28 29.95
C THR A 514 14.02 3.45 28.77
N SER A 515 13.77 4.13 27.67
CA SER A 515 13.54 3.54 26.35
C SER A 515 14.59 4.08 25.39
N LYS A 516 15.08 3.23 24.52
CA LYS A 516 16.03 3.62 23.46
C LYS A 516 15.88 2.74 22.24
N TYR A 517 16.30 3.23 21.10
CA TYR A 517 16.46 2.40 19.91
C TYR A 517 17.87 1.80 19.88
N ILE A 518 17.96 0.53 19.55
CA ILE A 518 19.22 -0.22 19.44
C ILE A 518 19.26 -1.01 18.14
N ASN A 519 20.46 -1.44 17.75
CA ASN A 519 20.62 -2.36 16.63
C ASN A 519 20.72 -3.81 17.14
N ILE A 520 19.90 -4.72 16.58
CA ILE A 520 20.09 -6.15 16.71
C ILE A 520 21.12 -6.57 15.65
N PRO A 521 22.26 -7.20 16.05
CA PRO A 521 23.35 -7.45 15.10
C PRO A 521 22.96 -8.33 13.92
N ARG A 522 22.24 -9.44 14.16
CA ARG A 522 21.91 -10.41 13.12
C ARG A 522 20.52 -11.03 13.28
N SER A 523 19.80 -11.07 12.19
CA SER A 523 18.54 -11.84 12.13
C SER A 523 18.38 -12.47 10.74
N LYS A 524 17.55 -13.49 10.63
CA LYS A 524 17.18 -14.10 9.34
C LYS A 524 15.68 -14.32 9.25
N SER A 525 15.16 -14.25 8.03
CA SER A 525 13.78 -14.62 7.71
C SER A 525 13.76 -15.47 6.44
N TRP A 526 12.81 -16.39 6.34
CA TRP A 526 12.63 -17.24 5.16
C TRP A 526 11.18 -17.65 5.00
N GLY A 527 10.80 -18.06 3.81
CA GLY A 527 9.43 -18.49 3.59
C GLY A 527 9.08 -18.79 2.14
N TRP A 528 7.80 -19.01 1.94
CA TRP A 528 7.20 -19.34 0.65
C TRP A 528 6.11 -18.35 0.30
N ASP A 529 6.05 -17.97 -0.96
CA ASP A 529 4.93 -17.25 -1.59
C ASP A 529 4.44 -18.09 -2.76
N ALA A 530 3.15 -18.40 -2.83
CA ALA A 530 2.55 -19.06 -3.97
C ALA A 530 1.20 -18.44 -4.33
N SER A 531 0.89 -18.36 -5.61
CA SER A 531 -0.40 -17.91 -6.13
C SER A 531 -0.79 -18.69 -7.37
N LEU A 532 -2.06 -19.05 -7.45
CA LEU A 532 -2.72 -19.65 -8.59
C LEU A 532 -3.90 -18.75 -8.98
N ASP A 533 -3.97 -18.36 -10.22
CA ASP A 533 -5.14 -17.69 -10.83
C ASP A 533 -5.62 -18.55 -11.98
N TYR A 534 -6.90 -18.94 -11.94
CA TYR A 534 -7.59 -19.67 -12.98
C TYR A 534 -8.83 -18.89 -13.42
N GLN A 535 -8.99 -18.71 -14.69
CA GLN A 535 -10.08 -17.94 -15.29
C GLN A 535 -10.69 -18.73 -16.45
N ASN A 536 -12.01 -18.74 -16.53
CA ASN A 536 -12.76 -19.22 -17.68
C ASN A 536 -14.02 -18.36 -17.90
N ASN A 537 -14.89 -18.75 -18.82
CA ASN A 537 -16.14 -18.01 -19.14
C ASN A 537 -17.16 -18.02 -18.00
N TRP A 538 -17.04 -18.90 -17.00
CA TRP A 538 -18.04 -19.09 -15.94
C TRP A 538 -17.60 -18.55 -14.60
N PHE A 539 -16.30 -18.59 -14.31
CA PHE A 539 -15.75 -18.10 -13.04
C PHE A 539 -14.26 -17.74 -13.13
N ASP A 540 -13.85 -16.88 -12.23
CA ASP A 540 -12.46 -16.58 -11.93
C ASP A 540 -12.15 -17.12 -10.53
N TRP A 541 -11.12 -17.93 -10.39
CA TRP A 541 -10.68 -18.47 -9.12
C TRP A 541 -9.23 -18.14 -8.86
N GLY A 542 -8.97 -17.52 -7.68
CA GLY A 542 -7.64 -17.25 -7.21
C GLY A 542 -7.37 -17.98 -5.90
N LEU A 543 -6.21 -18.61 -5.78
CA LEU A 543 -5.71 -19.23 -4.56
C LEU A 543 -4.31 -18.70 -4.27
N ALA A 544 -4.05 -18.34 -3.02
CA ALA A 544 -2.73 -17.85 -2.65
C ALA A 544 -2.33 -18.34 -1.26
N TYR A 545 -1.05 -18.65 -1.10
CA TYR A 545 -0.43 -19.13 0.13
C TYR A 545 0.81 -18.29 0.45
N ASN A 546 0.96 -17.95 1.72
CA ASN A 546 2.16 -17.32 2.23
C ASN A 546 2.58 -17.96 3.54
N ARG A 547 3.88 -18.21 3.66
CA ARG A 547 4.53 -18.62 4.90
C ARG A 547 5.79 -17.79 5.11
N THR A 548 5.94 -17.24 6.29
CA THR A 548 7.15 -16.53 6.72
C THR A 548 7.57 -17.01 8.10
N ARG A 549 8.87 -17.25 8.28
CA ARG A 549 9.52 -17.50 9.56
C ARG A 549 10.71 -16.58 9.71
N GLY A 550 11.08 -16.25 10.94
CA GLY A 550 12.26 -15.43 11.19
C GLY A 550 12.70 -15.48 12.63
N ILE A 551 14.00 -15.41 12.84
CA ILE A 551 14.63 -15.47 14.17
C ILE A 551 15.73 -14.41 14.29
N ASN A 552 15.89 -13.91 15.50
CA ASN A 552 17.09 -13.23 15.96
C ASN A 552 18.18 -14.30 16.18
N LEU A 553 19.31 -14.18 15.51
CA LEU A 553 20.36 -15.22 15.57
C LEU A 553 21.13 -15.23 16.89
N ASP A 554 21.15 -14.12 17.60
CA ASP A 554 21.88 -13.98 18.86
C ASP A 554 21.03 -14.52 20.05
N THR A 555 19.73 -14.24 20.07
CA THR A 555 18.83 -14.69 21.15
C THR A 555 18.08 -15.97 20.84
N ARG A 556 18.10 -16.43 19.58
CA ARG A 556 17.31 -17.56 19.06
C ARG A 556 15.79 -17.37 19.14
N GLN A 557 15.32 -16.17 19.42
CA GLN A 557 13.91 -15.86 19.54
C GLN A 557 13.30 -15.54 18.18
N PHE A 558 12.01 -15.84 17.99
CA PHE A 558 11.25 -15.47 16.80
C PHE A 558 11.06 -13.96 16.71
N ILE A 559 10.99 -13.45 15.50
CA ILE A 559 10.71 -12.04 15.21
C ILE A 559 9.21 -11.81 15.38
N SER A 560 8.82 -10.94 16.31
CA SER A 560 7.42 -10.69 16.70
C SER A 560 6.54 -10.04 15.60
N SER A 561 7.15 -9.44 14.59
CA SER A 561 6.45 -8.83 13.43
C SER A 561 6.12 -9.84 12.32
N ILE A 562 6.41 -11.13 12.50
CA ILE A 562 6.09 -12.16 11.51
C ILE A 562 4.63 -12.57 11.62
N ASN A 563 3.97 -12.66 10.48
CA ASN A 563 2.59 -13.10 10.38
C ASN A 563 2.46 -14.63 10.37
N PRO A 564 1.33 -15.19 10.82
CA PRO A 564 1.06 -16.62 10.66
C PRO A 564 0.95 -17.00 9.18
N ASP A 565 1.06 -18.30 8.91
CA ASP A 565 0.80 -18.84 7.59
C ASP A 565 -0.63 -18.51 7.18
N THR A 566 -0.81 -18.06 5.94
CA THR A 566 -2.11 -17.66 5.43
C THR A 566 -2.40 -18.29 4.08
N VAL A 567 -3.65 -18.72 3.93
CA VAL A 567 -4.25 -19.12 2.65
C VAL A 567 -5.40 -18.18 2.36
N THR A 568 -5.46 -17.65 1.15
CA THR A 568 -6.60 -16.87 0.66
C THR A 568 -7.13 -17.51 -0.60
N SER A 569 -8.43 -17.83 -0.63
CA SER A 569 -9.13 -18.27 -1.84
C SER A 569 -10.18 -17.22 -2.22
N ARG A 570 -10.26 -16.91 -3.49
CA ARG A 570 -11.20 -15.94 -4.08
C ARG A 570 -11.91 -16.59 -5.26
N LEU A 571 -13.22 -16.61 -5.23
CA LEU A 571 -14.07 -17.05 -6.32
C LEU A 571 -14.94 -15.88 -6.77
N ASN A 572 -14.97 -15.62 -8.07
CA ASN A 572 -15.88 -14.66 -8.73
C ASN A 572 -16.67 -15.39 -9.81
N ILE A 573 -17.98 -15.22 -9.81
CA ILE A 573 -18.90 -15.84 -10.76
C ILE A 573 -19.70 -14.73 -11.46
N PRO A 574 -19.37 -14.41 -12.72
CA PRO A 574 -20.21 -13.54 -13.52
C PRO A 574 -21.52 -14.26 -13.88
N ILE A 575 -22.65 -13.56 -13.74
CA ILE A 575 -23.97 -14.09 -14.13
C ILE A 575 -24.25 -13.63 -15.56
N ALA A 576 -24.23 -14.57 -16.49
CA ALA A 576 -24.31 -14.30 -17.93
C ALA A 576 -25.43 -13.31 -18.30
N ASN A 577 -25.10 -12.32 -19.13
CA ASN A 577 -26.02 -11.33 -19.72
C ASN A 577 -26.81 -10.45 -18.73
N SER A 578 -26.49 -10.50 -17.42
CA SER A 578 -27.23 -9.75 -16.41
C SER A 578 -26.50 -8.50 -15.92
N GLY A 579 -25.19 -8.38 -16.17
CA GLY A 579 -24.33 -7.38 -15.55
C GLY A 579 -24.04 -7.64 -14.08
N LEU A 580 -24.55 -8.74 -13.51
CA LEU A 580 -24.31 -9.16 -12.14
C LEU A 580 -23.08 -10.05 -12.04
N SER A 581 -22.34 -9.92 -10.95
CA SER A 581 -21.35 -10.89 -10.52
C SER A 581 -21.45 -11.11 -9.02
N THR A 582 -21.23 -12.34 -8.59
CA THR A 582 -21.16 -12.68 -7.17
C THR A 582 -19.83 -13.32 -6.85
N GLY A 583 -19.38 -13.21 -5.61
CA GLY A 583 -18.15 -13.86 -5.24
C GLY A 583 -18.02 -14.14 -3.76
N TRP A 584 -17.05 -14.99 -3.49
CA TRP A 584 -16.68 -15.45 -2.16
C TRP A 584 -15.18 -15.37 -1.98
N ILE A 585 -14.77 -14.83 -0.84
CA ILE A 585 -13.37 -14.77 -0.42
C ILE A 585 -13.28 -15.42 0.94
N VAL A 586 -12.31 -16.32 1.10
CA VAL A 586 -11.96 -16.87 2.40
C VAL A 586 -10.50 -16.62 2.69
N THR A 587 -10.21 -16.08 3.87
CA THR A 587 -8.85 -15.95 4.40
C THR A 587 -8.72 -16.83 5.62
N MET A 588 -7.81 -17.80 5.53
CA MET A 588 -7.47 -18.72 6.60
C MET A 588 -6.07 -18.39 7.14
N ALA A 589 -5.92 -18.31 8.43
CA ALA A 589 -4.63 -18.09 9.07
C ALA A 589 -4.37 -19.15 10.12
N GLU A 590 -3.11 -19.61 10.19
CA GLU A 590 -2.63 -20.51 11.23
C GLU A 590 -2.60 -19.82 12.60
N ASN A 591 -2.50 -20.57 13.67
CA ASN A 591 -2.23 -20.02 15.00
C ASN A 591 -0.79 -19.49 15.12
N THR A 592 -0.54 -18.61 16.09
CA THR A 592 0.78 -18.00 16.31
C THR A 592 1.62 -18.75 17.36
N LYS A 593 1.39 -20.06 17.59
CA LYS A 593 2.11 -20.87 18.60
C LYS A 593 3.62 -20.88 18.41
N PHE A 594 4.09 -20.77 17.16
CA PHE A 594 5.52 -20.68 16.83
C PHE A 594 6.21 -19.41 17.39
N MET A 595 5.43 -18.41 17.84
CA MET A 595 5.96 -17.18 18.47
C MET A 595 6.04 -17.26 19.99
N LYS A 596 5.73 -18.39 20.60
CA LYS A 596 5.55 -18.53 22.05
C LYS A 596 6.79 -18.17 22.89
N ASP A 597 7.98 -18.28 22.31
CA ASP A 597 9.24 -18.10 23.03
C ASP A 597 9.83 -16.68 22.92
N ASN A 598 9.05 -15.71 22.38
CA ASN A 598 9.54 -14.35 22.08
C ASN A 598 9.62 -13.39 23.30
N ASP A 599 9.27 -13.86 24.49
CA ASP A 599 8.98 -12.94 25.61
C ASP A 599 10.15 -12.63 26.53
N ALA A 600 11.32 -13.24 26.32
CA ALA A 600 12.47 -13.07 27.21
C ALA A 600 13.18 -11.71 27.08
N GLN A 601 12.90 -10.92 26.03
CA GLN A 601 13.52 -9.59 25.86
C GLN A 601 12.78 -8.43 26.54
N ASN A 602 11.60 -8.68 27.06
CA ASN A 602 10.79 -7.67 27.74
C ASN A 602 10.38 -8.17 29.14
N SER A 603 11.30 -8.10 30.08
CA SER A 603 11.11 -8.58 31.46
C SER A 603 9.93 -7.91 32.20
N SER A 604 9.34 -6.86 31.63
CA SER A 604 8.20 -6.14 32.19
C SER A 604 6.85 -6.46 31.52
N ARG A 605 6.79 -7.22 30.43
CA ARG A 605 5.55 -7.60 29.75
C ARG A 605 5.24 -9.09 29.92
N LYS A 606 3.97 -9.39 30.26
CA LYS A 606 3.46 -10.76 30.22
C LYS A 606 3.64 -11.32 28.80
N PRO A 607 4.02 -12.62 28.68
CA PRO A 607 4.16 -13.27 27.37
C PRO A 607 2.93 -13.02 26.48
N ASN A 608 3.16 -12.64 25.21
CA ASN A 608 2.08 -12.57 24.26
C ASN A 608 1.46 -13.96 24.11
N LYS A 609 0.20 -14.11 24.54
CA LYS A 609 -0.51 -15.36 24.35
C LYS A 609 -0.61 -15.67 22.86
N PRO A 610 -0.29 -16.90 22.44
CA PRO A 610 -0.50 -17.30 21.05
C PRO A 610 -1.94 -17.03 20.62
N GLN A 611 -2.11 -16.40 19.46
CA GLN A 611 -3.42 -16.18 18.89
C GLN A 611 -3.89 -17.45 18.18
N ALA A 612 -5.19 -17.77 18.31
CA ALA A 612 -5.81 -18.88 17.62
C ALA A 612 -5.84 -18.63 16.10
N GLY A 613 -5.74 -19.68 15.32
CA GLY A 613 -6.01 -19.62 13.90
C GLY A 613 -7.48 -19.29 13.60
N TYR A 614 -7.73 -18.81 12.40
CA TYR A 614 -9.07 -18.39 12.00
C TYR A 614 -9.34 -18.66 10.52
N ALA A 615 -10.63 -18.67 10.17
CA ALA A 615 -11.12 -18.54 8.81
C ALA A 615 -12.18 -17.44 8.79
N VAL A 616 -12.00 -16.47 7.92
CA VAL A 616 -12.93 -15.34 7.71
C VAL A 616 -13.46 -15.43 6.29
N HIS A 617 -14.78 -15.30 6.15
CA HIS A 617 -15.49 -15.42 4.88
C HIS A 617 -16.17 -14.11 4.53
N ASP A 618 -15.90 -13.61 3.34
CA ASP A 618 -16.52 -12.42 2.76
C ASP A 618 -17.31 -12.83 1.52
N PHE A 619 -18.50 -12.27 1.36
CA PHE A 619 -19.32 -12.45 0.16
C PHE A 619 -19.58 -11.08 -0.48
N TYR A 620 -19.69 -11.04 -1.78
CA TYR A 620 -20.08 -9.83 -2.49
C TYR A 620 -21.05 -10.09 -3.63
N LEU A 621 -21.81 -9.06 -3.96
CA LEU A 621 -22.66 -8.97 -5.14
C LEU A 621 -22.33 -7.62 -5.81
N SER A 622 -21.98 -7.66 -7.08
CA SER A 622 -21.72 -6.46 -7.88
C SER A 622 -22.63 -6.43 -9.09
N TYR A 623 -23.15 -5.27 -9.40
CA TYR A 623 -23.96 -5.00 -10.57
C TYR A 623 -23.32 -3.89 -11.41
N ARG A 624 -23.02 -4.19 -12.66
CA ARG A 624 -22.67 -3.21 -13.69
C ARG A 624 -23.87 -3.03 -14.60
N GLY A 625 -24.47 -1.86 -14.52
CA GLY A 625 -25.71 -1.55 -15.21
C GLY A 625 -25.65 -1.78 -16.72
N GLN A 626 -26.78 -2.20 -17.28
CA GLN A 626 -26.98 -2.43 -18.71
C GLN A 626 -28.19 -1.65 -19.20
N GLY A 627 -28.28 -1.42 -20.50
CA GLY A 627 -29.40 -0.70 -21.11
C GLY A 627 -29.63 0.68 -20.49
N ARG A 628 -30.79 0.90 -19.91
CA ARG A 628 -31.14 2.17 -19.21
C ARG A 628 -30.28 2.45 -17.99
N PHE A 629 -29.74 1.43 -17.37
CA PHE A 629 -28.93 1.52 -16.15
C PHE A 629 -27.43 1.47 -16.41
N LYS A 630 -26.97 1.59 -17.69
CA LYS A 630 -25.56 1.50 -18.08
C LYS A 630 -24.62 2.44 -17.30
N SER A 631 -25.15 3.54 -16.79
CA SER A 631 -24.45 4.53 -15.97
C SER A 631 -24.32 4.17 -14.48
N VAL A 632 -25.00 3.11 -14.03
CA VAL A 632 -25.08 2.73 -12.61
C VAL A 632 -24.17 1.53 -12.35
N THR A 633 -23.35 1.61 -11.32
CA THR A 633 -22.67 0.46 -10.74
C THR A 633 -23.01 0.38 -9.26
N THR A 634 -23.25 -0.85 -8.77
CA THR A 634 -23.56 -1.09 -7.36
C THR A 634 -22.73 -2.27 -6.88
N THR A 635 -22.13 -2.14 -5.71
CA THR A 635 -21.39 -3.22 -5.06
C THR A 635 -21.83 -3.34 -3.61
N ALA A 636 -22.28 -4.53 -3.22
CA ALA A 636 -22.60 -4.90 -1.86
C ALA A 636 -21.60 -5.95 -1.38
N VAL A 637 -21.06 -5.80 -0.18
CA VAL A 637 -20.12 -6.74 0.45
C VAL A 637 -20.59 -7.07 1.85
N LEU A 638 -20.59 -8.35 2.21
CA LEU A 638 -20.76 -8.84 3.57
C LEU A 638 -19.42 -9.39 4.05
N GLY A 639 -18.61 -8.55 4.68
CA GLY A 639 -17.32 -8.91 5.26
C GLY A 639 -17.48 -9.62 6.58
N ASN A 640 -16.60 -10.58 6.88
CA ASN A 640 -16.66 -11.45 8.04
C ASN A 640 -18.09 -11.96 8.31
N ALA A 641 -18.70 -12.58 7.29
CA ALA A 641 -20.13 -12.92 7.27
C ALA A 641 -20.60 -13.74 8.48
N PHE A 642 -19.72 -14.57 9.06
CA PHE A 642 -20.01 -15.41 10.21
C PHE A 642 -19.64 -14.77 11.55
N ASN A 643 -19.26 -13.48 11.54
CA ASN A 643 -18.83 -12.72 12.73
C ASN A 643 -17.74 -13.44 13.55
N LYS A 644 -16.73 -13.99 12.84
CA LYS A 644 -15.63 -14.70 13.50
C LYS A 644 -14.79 -13.72 14.32
N ALA A 645 -14.62 -14.01 15.61
CA ALA A 645 -13.64 -13.31 16.44
C ALA A 645 -12.22 -13.75 16.05
N TYR A 646 -11.39 -12.81 15.65
CA TYR A 646 -9.98 -13.06 15.33
C TYR A 646 -9.11 -11.85 15.68
N TYR A 647 -7.80 -12.08 15.74
CA TYR A 647 -6.84 -11.10 16.25
C TYR A 647 -5.62 -11.02 15.35
N SER A 648 -5.04 -9.82 15.26
CA SER A 648 -3.71 -9.64 14.67
C SER A 648 -2.65 -10.37 15.50
N PRO A 649 -1.43 -10.61 14.97
CA PRO A 649 -0.31 -11.15 15.76
C PRO A 649 0.00 -10.35 17.02
N GLN A 650 -0.32 -9.05 17.05
CA GLN A 650 -0.16 -8.16 18.20
C GLN A 650 -1.35 -8.23 19.18
N ALA A 651 -2.23 -9.23 19.05
CA ALA A 651 -3.42 -9.43 19.86
C ALA A 651 -4.46 -8.27 19.78
N ILE A 652 -4.47 -7.52 18.71
CA ILE A 652 -5.49 -6.48 18.46
C ILE A 652 -6.71 -7.15 17.83
N PRO A 653 -7.92 -7.01 18.41
CA PRO A 653 -9.15 -7.50 17.80
C PRO A 653 -9.34 -6.93 16.40
N GLN A 654 -9.83 -7.74 15.49
CA GLN A 654 -10.08 -7.38 14.10
C GLN A 654 -11.59 -7.27 13.82
N ASP A 655 -11.92 -6.73 12.65
CA ASP A 655 -13.27 -6.38 12.25
C ASP A 655 -14.28 -7.53 12.44
N GLY A 656 -15.44 -7.20 12.99
CA GLY A 656 -16.61 -8.06 13.03
C GLY A 656 -17.34 -8.10 11.68
N ARG A 657 -18.55 -8.68 11.67
CA ARG A 657 -19.40 -8.69 10.50
C ARG A 657 -19.72 -7.26 10.05
N ASN A 658 -19.51 -6.99 8.77
CA ASN A 658 -19.62 -5.66 8.19
C ASN A 658 -20.32 -5.70 6.82
N ALA A 659 -21.53 -5.18 6.75
CA ALA A 659 -22.24 -4.99 5.50
C ALA A 659 -21.84 -3.63 4.91
N LYS A 660 -21.36 -3.64 3.67
CA LYS A 660 -20.91 -2.46 2.92
C LYS A 660 -21.71 -2.33 1.64
N LEU A 661 -22.03 -1.10 1.25
CA LEU A 661 -22.73 -0.79 0.01
C LEU A 661 -22.06 0.42 -0.67
N LEU A 662 -21.75 0.28 -1.95
CA LEU A 662 -21.34 1.36 -2.83
C LEU A 662 -22.31 1.44 -4.00
N ILE A 663 -22.81 2.63 -4.28
CA ILE A 663 -23.60 2.93 -5.48
C ILE A 663 -22.90 4.07 -6.20
N SER A 664 -22.64 3.91 -7.50
CA SER A 664 -22.03 4.95 -8.33
C SER A 664 -22.87 5.17 -9.58
N TYR A 665 -22.99 6.43 -9.97
CA TYR A 665 -23.54 6.85 -11.25
C TYR A 665 -22.44 7.58 -12.03
N GLN A 666 -22.21 7.20 -13.27
CA GLN A 666 -21.23 7.81 -14.17
C GLN A 666 -21.88 8.11 -15.51
N TRP A 667 -21.73 9.36 -15.95
CA TRP A 667 -22.22 9.84 -17.25
C TRP A 667 -21.08 10.35 -18.10
#